data_340203a8545a937420a310786f5a66b9
#
_entry.id   340203a8545a937420a310786f5a66b9
#
_cell.length_a   1.000
_cell.length_b   1.000
_cell.length_c   1.000
_cell.angle_alpha   90.00
_cell.angle_beta   90.00
_cell.angle_gamma   90.00
#
_symmetry.space_group_name_H-M   'P 1'
#
loop_
_entity.id
_entity.type
_entity.pdbx_description
1 polymer ?
#
loop_
_entity_poly.entity_id
_entity_poly.type
_entity_poly.pdbx_seq_one_letter_code
_entity_poly.pdbx_strand_id
1 'polypeptide(L)'
;MAELTPMMKQYLEIKEQNKDSILFFRLGDFYEMFGSDARTASRELDLTLTTRDKDKNKSFDEKVPMCGIPYHSSEGYIARLIAKGYKVAICEQTEDPATAKGLVKRDIIRVVTPGTVLDDTSLEAGRSNFCAAAWLAEDKAGFAACDISTGQTHATAFSGPDAGVHLLNEVARFSPAEIILNDTAAQDAALRMLTENKLSCHREIREIDGPAARASIAGQFGEKALSDFPADNFAPLLALGNLLHYLHETQKGDLHHIDTLDFYRQGQFMELDISARRNLELTETLRGKEKKGSLLWVLDKTKTAMGARMLRSWLERPLLSVRDIDRRADCVERLVNDTVTREELALALSGIGDMERLMSRIVYGSAGGRDVVALRAALEKLPPIKRLLTVFPKGRLQELCRTLDTLDDLAGRIAATLQDEPPFSVREGEFIRDGFHPEVDRLRGILHGGKGLMASMEAQEKEKTGIRTLKIGYNKVFGYYIEVSNSFKDQVPDTYIRKQTLVNGERYITQELKNLESDILTAADRVSALEYELFTDLRTELAGQVSRIQASASAVAELDSLCSLASVAVSNGYCRPTVDDSGVLEIHDGRHPVVEKMRPDALFVPNDTYMGEKEGRAAIITGPNMAGKSTYMRQVALIVLLAQIGSFVPAKSARLGVVDRIFTRIGASDDLSAGQSTFMVEMTEVSDILHAATKDSLLILDEIGRGTSTFDGMSIARAVLEYCADPKKLGAKTLFATHYHELTDMEHSLPGVQNYNIAVRARGEEIIFLRKIVPGGADRSYGIEVARLAGLPEGVIARAKTILRELESEAGKPPAPIQEEADQVSLSSLAETEVLSRLRREQVDTLSPLEALNLLYELKQKLQ
;
A
#
# COMPACT_ATOMS: atom_id res chain seq x y z
N MET A 1 -27.89 26.58 32.95
CA MET A 1 -27.53 25.61 31.88
C MET A 1 -28.80 24.92 31.42
N ALA A 2 -29.18 25.00 30.17
CA ALA A 2 -30.32 24.26 29.65
C ALA A 2 -30.11 22.78 29.89
N GLU A 3 -31.12 22.06 30.39
CA GLU A 3 -31.04 20.61 30.58
C GLU A 3 -30.84 19.95 29.26
N LEU A 4 -29.73 19.21 29.12
CA LEU A 4 -29.41 18.40 27.93
C LEU A 4 -30.47 17.35 27.75
N THR A 5 -30.98 17.16 26.52
CA THR A 5 -31.89 16.07 26.22
C THR A 5 -31.24 14.71 26.50
N PRO A 6 -32.01 13.67 26.87
CA PRO A 6 -31.46 12.33 27.13
C PRO A 6 -30.60 11.81 25.98
N MET A 7 -31.00 12.06 24.74
CA MET A 7 -30.23 11.69 23.54
C MET A 7 -28.88 12.43 23.46
N MET A 8 -28.84 13.73 23.78
CA MET A 8 -27.60 14.49 23.77
C MET A 8 -26.65 14.07 24.91
N LYS A 9 -27.18 13.64 26.06
CA LYS A 9 -26.36 13.04 27.13
C LYS A 9 -25.70 11.77 26.64
N GLN A 10 -26.46 10.85 26.02
CA GLN A 10 -25.91 9.61 25.45
C GLN A 10 -24.84 9.91 24.37
N TYR A 11 -25.08 10.89 23.49
CA TYR A 11 -24.09 11.31 22.50
C TYR A 11 -22.78 11.76 23.15
N LEU A 12 -22.86 12.62 24.16
CA LEU A 12 -21.67 13.16 24.82
C LEU A 12 -20.93 12.09 25.61
N GLU A 13 -21.61 11.14 26.26
CA GLU A 13 -21.00 10.02 26.96
C GLU A 13 -20.19 9.13 26.00
N ILE A 14 -20.76 8.80 24.84
CA ILE A 14 -20.08 8.02 23.79
C ILE A 14 -18.91 8.80 23.18
N LYS A 15 -19.11 10.12 22.94
CA LYS A 15 -18.07 10.98 22.39
C LYS A 15 -16.88 11.16 23.34
N GLU A 16 -17.12 11.24 24.65
CA GLU A 16 -16.07 11.36 25.66
C GLU A 16 -15.11 10.16 25.65
N GLN A 17 -15.60 8.98 25.30
CA GLN A 17 -14.80 7.76 25.13
C GLN A 17 -14.03 7.70 23.80
N ASN A 18 -14.40 8.55 22.82
CA ASN A 18 -13.85 8.54 21.46
C ASN A 18 -13.57 9.96 20.97
N LYS A 19 -12.81 10.72 21.75
CA LYS A 19 -12.55 12.15 21.52
C LYS A 19 -11.84 12.44 20.19
N ASP A 20 -10.97 11.55 19.77
CA ASP A 20 -10.11 11.65 18.59
C ASP A 20 -10.80 11.22 17.28
N SER A 21 -12.04 10.69 17.36
CA SER A 21 -12.80 10.18 16.21
C SER A 21 -14.02 11.03 15.92
N ILE A 22 -14.36 11.24 14.66
CA ILE A 22 -15.63 11.86 14.26
C ILE A 22 -16.76 10.86 14.53
N LEU A 23 -17.71 11.20 15.40
CA LEU A 23 -18.77 10.28 15.80
C LEU A 23 -19.96 10.34 14.83
N PHE A 24 -20.20 9.25 14.12
CA PHE A 24 -21.36 9.03 13.28
C PHE A 24 -22.46 8.38 14.11
N PHE A 25 -23.34 9.21 14.67
CA PHE A 25 -24.34 8.78 15.62
C PHE A 25 -25.67 8.48 14.93
N ARG A 26 -26.13 7.22 14.99
CA ARG A 26 -27.35 6.76 14.31
C ARG A 26 -28.60 7.36 14.90
N LEU A 27 -29.37 8.07 14.08
CA LEU A 27 -30.68 8.62 14.42
C LEU A 27 -31.67 8.39 13.27
N GLY A 28 -32.52 7.37 13.40
CA GLY A 28 -33.40 6.96 12.32
C GLY A 28 -32.62 6.55 11.08
N ASP A 29 -32.87 7.18 9.94
CA ASP A 29 -32.20 6.88 8.66
C ASP A 29 -30.94 7.69 8.41
N PHE A 30 -30.44 8.43 9.44
CA PHE A 30 -29.25 9.26 9.31
C PHE A 30 -28.18 8.90 10.34
N TYR A 31 -26.92 9.11 9.95
CA TYR A 31 -25.86 9.38 10.89
C TYR A 31 -25.75 10.89 11.09
N GLU A 32 -25.95 11.31 12.31
CA GLU A 32 -25.84 12.72 12.69
C GLU A 32 -24.59 12.98 13.51
N MET A 33 -23.95 14.08 13.23
CA MET A 33 -22.77 14.60 13.93
C MET A 33 -23.12 15.89 14.61
N PHE A 34 -22.57 16.13 15.80
CA PHE A 34 -22.85 17.32 16.60
C PHE A 34 -21.58 18.05 17.03
N GLY A 35 -21.69 19.33 17.38
CA GLY A 35 -20.61 20.14 17.95
C GLY A 35 -19.41 20.30 17.02
N SER A 36 -18.21 19.98 17.52
CA SER A 36 -16.94 20.02 16.76
C SER A 36 -16.95 19.08 15.57
N ASP A 37 -17.51 17.87 15.75
CA ASP A 37 -17.56 16.85 14.70
C ASP A 37 -18.41 17.32 13.52
N ALA A 38 -19.56 18.00 13.80
CA ALA A 38 -20.40 18.57 12.77
C ALA A 38 -19.69 19.66 11.96
N ARG A 39 -18.92 20.53 12.64
CA ARG A 39 -18.14 21.60 11.96
C ARG A 39 -17.05 21.01 11.08
N THR A 40 -16.33 20.00 11.58
CA THR A 40 -15.29 19.30 10.82
C THR A 40 -15.90 18.57 9.63
N ALA A 41 -16.91 17.73 9.85
CA ALA A 41 -17.54 16.96 8.78
C ALA A 41 -18.22 17.87 7.74
N SER A 42 -18.87 18.95 8.15
CA SER A 42 -19.45 19.93 7.22
C SER A 42 -18.39 20.54 6.30
N ARG A 43 -17.25 20.92 6.84
CA ARG A 43 -16.13 21.49 6.05
C ARG A 43 -15.49 20.46 5.11
N GLU A 44 -15.21 19.27 5.63
CA GLU A 44 -14.46 18.26 4.89
C GLU A 44 -15.30 17.51 3.84
N LEU A 45 -16.62 17.44 4.05
CA LEU A 45 -17.55 16.70 3.21
C LEU A 45 -18.51 17.57 2.40
N ASP A 46 -18.42 18.91 2.55
CA ASP A 46 -19.33 19.89 1.94
C ASP A 46 -20.81 19.68 2.35
N LEU A 47 -21.03 19.36 3.65
CA LEU A 47 -22.36 19.15 4.18
C LEU A 47 -22.95 20.46 4.75
N THR A 48 -24.26 20.60 4.59
CA THR A 48 -24.97 21.75 5.19
C THR A 48 -24.96 21.65 6.70
N LEU A 49 -24.45 22.68 7.38
CA LEU A 49 -24.47 22.79 8.81
C LEU A 49 -25.85 23.33 9.27
N THR A 50 -26.51 22.60 10.15
CA THR A 50 -27.83 22.91 10.68
C THR A 50 -27.85 22.86 12.20
N THR A 51 -29.03 22.96 12.84
CA THR A 51 -29.21 22.82 14.27
C THR A 51 -30.56 22.22 14.60
N ARG A 52 -30.64 21.38 15.62
CA ARG A 52 -31.90 20.87 16.18
C ARG A 52 -32.53 21.80 17.22
N ASP A 53 -31.79 22.79 17.72
CA ASP A 53 -32.29 23.77 18.71
C ASP A 53 -33.31 24.69 18.02
N LYS A 54 -34.59 24.56 18.40
CA LYS A 54 -35.71 25.36 17.86
C LYS A 54 -35.88 26.69 18.54
N ASP A 55 -35.03 27.03 19.53
CA ASP A 55 -35.11 28.31 20.22
C ASP A 55 -34.80 29.47 19.27
N LYS A 56 -35.82 30.28 18.97
CA LYS A 56 -35.71 31.42 18.04
C LYS A 56 -34.90 32.60 18.63
N ASN A 57 -34.69 32.60 19.95
CA ASN A 57 -34.02 33.70 20.66
C ASN A 57 -32.49 33.52 20.69
N LYS A 58 -31.98 32.35 20.30
CA LYS A 58 -30.53 32.09 20.22
C LYS A 58 -30.01 32.36 18.82
N SER A 59 -28.84 32.96 18.70
CA SER A 59 -28.10 33.05 17.46
C SER A 59 -27.65 31.64 17.01
N PHE A 60 -27.31 31.48 15.73
CA PHE A 60 -26.83 30.17 15.21
C PHE A 60 -25.56 29.71 15.95
N ASP A 61 -24.69 30.62 16.34
CA ASP A 61 -23.43 30.34 17.06
C ASP A 61 -23.63 29.89 18.51
N GLU A 62 -24.76 30.22 19.10
CA GLU A 62 -25.16 29.78 20.45
C GLU A 62 -25.87 28.43 20.47
N LYS A 63 -26.17 27.85 19.29
CA LYS A 63 -26.85 26.60 19.14
C LYS A 63 -25.81 25.49 18.88
N VAL A 64 -26.15 24.26 19.28
CA VAL A 64 -25.29 23.11 18.94
C VAL A 64 -25.38 22.84 17.43
N PRO A 65 -24.28 23.03 16.68
CA PRO A 65 -24.29 22.74 15.26
C PRO A 65 -24.44 21.24 15.04
N MET A 66 -25.13 20.87 13.96
CA MET A 66 -25.24 19.48 13.51
C MET A 66 -25.19 19.42 11.99
N CYS A 67 -24.70 18.31 11.48
CA CYS A 67 -24.91 17.86 10.11
C CYS A 67 -25.19 16.36 10.10
N GLY A 68 -25.71 15.84 8.98
CA GLY A 68 -26.05 14.44 8.90
C GLY A 68 -25.98 13.91 7.47
N ILE A 69 -25.77 12.63 7.36
CA ILE A 69 -25.73 11.88 6.10
C ILE A 69 -26.69 10.67 6.18
N PRO A 70 -27.29 10.24 5.07
CA PRO A 70 -28.06 9.02 5.06
C PRO A 70 -27.17 7.82 5.40
N TYR A 71 -27.61 6.93 6.31
CA TYR A 71 -26.75 5.83 6.76
C TYR A 71 -26.39 4.85 5.64
N HIS A 72 -27.29 4.64 4.68
CA HIS A 72 -27.09 3.73 3.56
C HIS A 72 -26.05 4.22 2.52
N SER A 73 -25.67 5.50 2.57
CA SER A 73 -24.65 6.09 1.70
C SER A 73 -23.42 6.55 2.47
N SER A 74 -23.26 6.13 3.72
CA SER A 74 -22.19 6.60 4.61
C SER A 74 -20.79 6.20 4.16
N GLU A 75 -20.62 5.07 3.47
CA GLU A 75 -19.31 4.53 3.05
C GLU A 75 -18.48 5.54 2.25
N GLY A 76 -19.07 6.18 1.24
CA GLY A 76 -18.37 7.20 0.46
C GLY A 76 -17.97 8.45 1.26
N TYR A 77 -18.73 8.81 2.29
CA TYR A 77 -18.38 9.90 3.20
C TYR A 77 -17.27 9.50 4.18
N ILE A 78 -17.34 8.29 4.72
CA ILE A 78 -16.30 7.71 5.57
C ILE A 78 -14.98 7.66 4.79
N ALA A 79 -14.99 7.14 3.57
CA ALA A 79 -13.81 7.09 2.70
C ALA A 79 -13.12 8.46 2.54
N ARG A 80 -13.91 9.52 2.31
CA ARG A 80 -13.39 10.88 2.17
C ARG A 80 -12.74 11.42 3.45
N LEU A 81 -13.29 11.11 4.61
CA LEU A 81 -12.72 11.48 5.91
C LEU A 81 -11.44 10.71 6.19
N ILE A 82 -11.45 9.40 5.97
CA ILE A 82 -10.28 8.53 6.15
C ILE A 82 -9.13 8.95 5.24
N ALA A 83 -9.40 9.24 3.97
CA ALA A 83 -8.39 9.74 3.03
C ALA A 83 -7.72 11.06 3.48
N LYS A 84 -8.40 11.83 4.34
CA LYS A 84 -7.87 13.06 4.98
C LYS A 84 -7.26 12.80 6.36
N GLY A 85 -7.11 11.55 6.77
CA GLY A 85 -6.48 11.14 8.04
C GLY A 85 -7.38 11.21 9.27
N TYR A 86 -8.70 11.42 9.11
CA TYR A 86 -9.62 11.39 10.25
C TYR A 86 -10.01 9.96 10.61
N LYS A 87 -10.27 9.70 11.90
CA LYS A 87 -10.92 8.48 12.39
C LYS A 87 -12.43 8.70 12.46
N VAL A 88 -13.21 7.66 12.16
CA VAL A 88 -14.68 7.72 12.20
C VAL A 88 -15.20 6.61 13.10
N ALA A 89 -15.87 6.99 14.20
CA ALA A 89 -16.53 6.07 15.10
C ALA A 89 -18.01 5.89 14.67
N ILE A 90 -18.38 4.66 14.32
CA ILE A 90 -19.73 4.31 13.88
C ILE A 90 -20.53 3.85 15.10
N CYS A 91 -21.56 4.62 15.44
CA CYS A 91 -22.44 4.36 16.56
C CYS A 91 -23.82 3.93 16.06
N GLU A 92 -24.19 2.68 16.31
CA GLU A 92 -25.46 2.07 15.90
C GLU A 92 -26.41 1.84 17.07
N GLN A 93 -27.70 1.66 16.74
CA GLN A 93 -28.73 1.25 17.67
C GLN A 93 -28.58 -0.24 17.98
N THR A 94 -28.36 -0.56 19.25
CA THR A 94 -28.18 -1.95 19.73
C THR A 94 -29.47 -2.59 20.26
N GLU A 95 -30.56 -1.81 20.28
CA GLU A 95 -31.91 -2.27 20.64
C GLU A 95 -32.89 -1.95 19.52
N ASP A 96 -33.89 -2.83 19.35
CA ASP A 96 -35.00 -2.57 18.43
C ASP A 96 -35.83 -1.37 18.90
N PRO A 97 -35.97 -0.30 18.09
CA PRO A 97 -36.77 0.86 18.45
C PRO A 97 -38.24 0.53 18.77
N ALA A 98 -38.78 -0.58 18.20
CA ALA A 98 -40.18 -1.00 18.42
C ALA A 98 -40.38 -1.62 19.80
N THR A 99 -39.34 -2.18 20.42
CA THR A 99 -39.38 -2.87 21.71
C THR A 99 -38.77 -2.05 22.86
N ALA A 100 -38.03 -1.01 22.56
CA ALA A 100 -37.33 -0.17 23.53
C ALA A 100 -38.31 0.58 24.48
N LYS A 101 -38.15 0.38 25.77
CA LYS A 101 -38.88 1.14 26.82
C LYS A 101 -38.13 2.42 27.15
N GLY A 102 -38.16 3.41 26.26
CA GLY A 102 -37.48 4.69 26.47
C GLY A 102 -36.53 5.08 25.38
N LEU A 103 -35.32 5.62 25.75
CA LEU A 103 -34.30 5.98 24.79
C LEU A 103 -33.60 4.71 24.29
N VAL A 104 -33.64 4.46 22.98
CA VAL A 104 -32.95 3.34 22.34
C VAL A 104 -31.45 3.38 22.69
N LYS A 105 -30.92 2.27 23.17
CA LYS A 105 -29.52 2.12 23.46
C LYS A 105 -28.69 2.16 22.18
N ARG A 106 -27.56 2.86 22.24
CA ARG A 106 -26.59 2.96 21.14
C ARG A 106 -25.22 2.66 21.67
N ASP A 107 -24.40 2.03 20.83
CA ASP A 107 -23.00 1.77 21.15
C ASP A 107 -22.15 1.89 19.88
N ILE A 108 -20.84 2.07 20.06
CA ILE A 108 -19.90 2.05 18.96
C ILE A 108 -19.70 0.60 18.54
N ILE A 109 -20.05 0.31 17.31
CA ILE A 109 -19.85 -1.01 16.70
C ILE A 109 -18.51 -1.11 15.99
N ARG A 110 -17.92 0.02 15.61
CA ARG A 110 -16.65 0.07 14.87
C ARG A 110 -16.05 1.47 14.90
N VAL A 111 -14.70 1.54 14.95
CA VAL A 111 -13.93 2.74 14.63
C VAL A 111 -13.16 2.47 13.33
N VAL A 112 -13.48 3.21 12.28
CA VAL A 112 -12.77 3.14 11.00
C VAL A 112 -11.59 4.08 11.03
N THR A 113 -10.42 3.56 10.73
CA THR A 113 -9.14 4.29 10.68
C THR A 113 -8.44 4.05 9.34
N PRO A 114 -7.40 4.79 8.96
CA PRO A 114 -6.71 4.57 7.69
C PRO A 114 -6.22 3.14 7.47
N GLY A 115 -5.76 2.46 8.53
CA GLY A 115 -5.28 1.07 8.47
C GLY A 115 -6.37 0.01 8.58
N THR A 116 -7.63 0.37 8.87
CA THR A 116 -8.71 -0.58 9.12
C THR A 116 -9.89 -0.48 8.16
N VAL A 117 -9.67 0.07 6.98
CA VAL A 117 -10.68 0.16 5.92
C VAL A 117 -10.96 -1.23 5.33
N LEU A 118 -12.26 -1.56 5.12
CA LEU A 118 -12.71 -2.80 4.49
C LEU A 118 -13.47 -2.56 3.18
N ASP A 119 -13.85 -1.33 2.91
CA ASP A 119 -14.65 -1.00 1.74
C ASP A 119 -13.77 -0.96 0.48
N ASP A 120 -14.17 -1.75 -0.54
CA ASP A 120 -13.45 -1.86 -1.80
C ASP A 120 -13.38 -0.54 -2.58
N THR A 121 -14.34 0.36 -2.39
CA THR A 121 -14.34 1.67 -3.08
C THR A 121 -13.22 2.58 -2.58
N SER A 122 -12.73 2.30 -1.37
CA SER A 122 -11.67 3.06 -0.69
C SER A 122 -10.29 2.42 -0.82
N LEU A 123 -10.23 1.18 -1.31
CA LEU A 123 -9.00 0.37 -1.40
C LEU A 123 -8.54 0.20 -2.84
N GLU A 124 -7.24 0.34 -3.07
CA GLU A 124 -6.63 -0.04 -4.34
C GLU A 124 -6.60 -1.57 -4.46
N ALA A 125 -7.18 -2.13 -5.55
CA ALA A 125 -7.35 -3.56 -5.70
C ALA A 125 -6.02 -4.35 -5.66
N GLY A 126 -4.98 -3.85 -6.34
CA GLY A 126 -3.65 -4.49 -6.43
C GLY A 126 -2.67 -4.12 -5.32
N ARG A 127 -3.13 -3.49 -4.23
CA ARG A 127 -2.30 -3.08 -3.11
C ARG A 127 -2.95 -3.47 -1.79
N SER A 128 -2.13 -3.98 -0.86
CA SER A 128 -2.55 -4.24 0.51
C SER A 128 -2.64 -2.96 1.31
N ASN A 129 -3.57 -2.90 2.28
CA ASN A 129 -3.77 -1.76 3.17
C ASN A 129 -3.35 -2.15 4.58
N PHE A 130 -2.07 -1.98 4.89
CA PHE A 130 -1.54 -2.43 6.17
C PHE A 130 -1.80 -1.44 7.31
N CYS A 131 -2.30 -1.98 8.42
CA CYS A 131 -2.12 -1.46 9.76
C CYS A 131 -0.90 -2.16 10.36
N ALA A 132 0.06 -1.40 10.87
CA ALA A 132 1.30 -1.96 11.38
C ALA A 132 1.56 -1.58 12.84
N ALA A 133 2.44 -2.31 13.50
CA ALA A 133 3.01 -1.92 14.78
C ALA A 133 4.53 -2.08 14.75
N ALA A 134 5.23 -1.12 15.32
CA ALA A 134 6.69 -1.14 15.46
C ALA A 134 7.07 -0.92 16.92
N TRP A 135 7.91 -1.80 17.42
CA TRP A 135 8.44 -1.75 18.79
C TRP A 135 9.95 -1.65 18.74
N LEU A 136 10.51 -0.61 19.34
CA LEU A 136 11.95 -0.38 19.42
C LEU A 136 12.38 -0.32 20.89
N ALA A 137 13.46 -1.05 21.23
CA ALA A 137 14.07 -1.05 22.55
C ALA A 137 15.57 -1.31 22.41
N GLU A 138 16.39 -0.30 22.65
CA GLU A 138 17.86 -0.32 22.54
C GLU A 138 18.36 -1.01 21.24
N ASP A 139 18.94 -2.22 21.38
CA ASP A 139 19.46 -3.06 20.29
C ASP A 139 18.48 -4.10 19.76
N LYS A 140 17.18 -3.99 20.08
CA LYS A 140 16.13 -4.92 19.69
C LYS A 140 14.96 -4.18 19.07
N ALA A 141 14.44 -4.75 17.98
CA ALA A 141 13.25 -4.21 17.35
C ALA A 141 12.30 -5.34 16.93
N GLY A 142 11.02 -5.01 16.87
CA GLY A 142 9.97 -5.87 16.39
C GLY A 142 9.03 -5.11 15.49
N PHE A 143 8.57 -5.78 14.44
CA PHE A 143 7.61 -5.25 13.50
C PHE A 143 6.48 -6.25 13.29
N ALA A 144 5.26 -5.76 13.20
CA ALA A 144 4.10 -6.53 12.79
C ALA A 144 3.23 -5.70 11.85
N ALA A 145 2.59 -6.34 10.88
CA ALA A 145 1.66 -5.70 9.98
C ALA A 145 0.50 -6.63 9.64
N CYS A 146 -0.71 -6.08 9.57
CA CYS A 146 -1.91 -6.81 9.20
C CYS A 146 -2.70 -6.01 8.16
N ASP A 147 -3.09 -6.66 7.07
CA ASP A 147 -4.12 -6.16 6.18
C ASP A 147 -5.46 -6.77 6.58
N ILE A 148 -6.27 -6.01 7.29
CA ILE A 148 -7.56 -6.47 7.79
C ILE A 148 -8.54 -6.82 6.67
N SER A 149 -8.34 -6.24 5.48
CA SER A 149 -9.21 -6.51 4.33
C SER A 149 -8.96 -7.88 3.69
N THR A 150 -7.78 -8.49 3.94
CA THR A 150 -7.40 -9.80 3.40
C THR A 150 -7.13 -10.84 4.48
N GLY A 151 -6.87 -10.40 5.72
CA GLY A 151 -6.47 -11.24 6.85
C GLY A 151 -4.97 -11.58 6.87
N GLN A 152 -4.17 -11.09 5.92
CA GLN A 152 -2.73 -11.34 5.87
C GLN A 152 -2.01 -10.65 7.03
N THR A 153 -1.29 -11.42 7.84
CA THR A 153 -0.55 -10.92 8.99
C THR A 153 0.91 -11.36 8.93
N HIS A 154 1.80 -10.41 9.13
CA HIS A 154 3.24 -10.60 9.10
C HIS A 154 3.87 -10.13 10.39
N ALA A 155 4.93 -10.80 10.85
CA ALA A 155 5.74 -10.33 11.97
C ALA A 155 7.21 -10.70 11.78
N THR A 156 8.11 -9.89 12.33
CA THR A 156 9.55 -10.14 12.27
C THR A 156 10.29 -9.49 13.46
N ALA A 157 11.51 -9.97 13.71
CA ALA A 157 12.39 -9.54 14.77
C ALA A 157 13.74 -9.06 14.21
N PHE A 158 14.27 -8.01 14.83
CA PHE A 158 15.63 -7.53 14.57
C PHE A 158 16.39 -7.41 15.88
N SER A 159 17.69 -7.75 15.85
CA SER A 159 18.57 -7.68 17.01
C SER A 159 19.94 -7.17 16.60
N GLY A 160 20.63 -6.48 17.51
CA GLY A 160 21.95 -5.88 17.28
C GLY A 160 21.90 -4.38 17.05
N PRO A 161 23.06 -3.73 16.85
CA PRO A 161 23.18 -2.27 16.77
C PRO A 161 22.36 -1.65 15.63
N ASP A 162 22.10 -2.41 14.56
CA ASP A 162 21.37 -1.97 13.38
C ASP A 162 19.86 -2.29 13.42
N ALA A 163 19.34 -2.78 14.55
CA ALA A 163 17.95 -3.16 14.69
C ALA A 163 16.96 -2.04 14.30
N GLY A 164 17.26 -0.79 14.65
CA GLY A 164 16.47 0.39 14.26
C GLY A 164 16.48 0.65 12.75
N VAL A 165 17.63 0.44 12.09
CA VAL A 165 17.74 0.60 10.62
C VAL A 165 16.93 -0.46 9.89
N HIS A 166 17.01 -1.71 10.33
CA HIS A 166 16.20 -2.79 9.77
C HIS A 166 14.71 -2.55 9.97
N LEU A 167 14.31 -2.08 11.17
CA LEU A 167 12.93 -1.69 11.44
C LEU A 167 12.46 -0.57 10.50
N LEU A 168 13.28 0.44 10.28
CA LEU A 168 12.98 1.55 9.35
C LEU A 168 12.74 1.05 7.91
N ASN A 169 13.62 0.17 7.42
CA ASN A 169 13.49 -0.44 6.10
C ASN A 169 12.23 -1.29 5.98
N GLU A 170 11.84 -1.96 7.06
CA GLU A 170 10.64 -2.77 7.10
C GLU A 170 9.36 -1.93 7.09
N VAL A 171 9.31 -0.87 7.88
CA VAL A 171 8.20 0.11 7.84
C VAL A 171 8.07 0.72 6.45
N ALA A 172 9.17 1.08 5.81
CA ALA A 172 9.17 1.60 4.45
C ALA A 172 8.68 0.57 3.42
N ARG A 173 9.04 -0.71 3.60
CA ARG A 173 8.61 -1.81 2.73
C ARG A 173 7.11 -2.02 2.76
N PHE A 174 6.51 -2.12 3.94
CA PHE A 174 5.07 -2.29 4.08
C PHE A 174 4.30 -1.02 3.74
N SER A 175 4.94 0.14 3.89
CA SER A 175 4.29 1.44 3.63
C SER A 175 2.88 1.51 4.23
N PRO A 176 2.74 1.28 5.55
CA PRO A 176 1.46 1.15 6.20
C PRO A 176 0.67 2.46 6.14
N ALA A 177 -0.67 2.35 6.03
CA ALA A 177 -1.57 3.49 6.12
C ALA A 177 -1.67 3.99 7.57
N GLU A 178 -1.45 3.11 8.53
CA GLU A 178 -1.48 3.41 9.96
C GLU A 178 -0.43 2.59 10.70
N ILE A 179 0.26 3.21 11.66
CA ILE A 179 1.29 2.56 12.45
C ILE A 179 1.14 2.85 13.95
N ILE A 180 1.24 1.81 14.73
CA ILE A 180 1.24 1.83 16.19
C ILE A 180 2.69 1.76 16.66
N LEU A 181 3.09 2.67 17.53
CA LEU A 181 4.46 2.83 17.99
C LEU A 181 4.50 2.76 19.52
N ASN A 182 5.53 2.12 20.08
CA ASN A 182 5.87 2.36 21.49
C ASN A 182 6.58 3.71 21.64
N ASP A 183 6.72 4.20 22.86
CA ASP A 183 7.30 5.53 23.11
C ASP A 183 8.69 5.70 22.51
N THR A 184 9.56 4.69 22.63
CA THR A 184 10.92 4.74 22.06
C THR A 184 10.90 4.85 20.53
N ALA A 185 10.08 4.04 19.85
CA ALA A 185 9.94 4.10 18.38
C ALA A 185 9.30 5.43 17.93
N ALA A 186 8.36 5.98 18.70
CA ALA A 186 7.73 7.26 18.41
C ALA A 186 8.68 8.46 18.52
N GLN A 187 9.71 8.36 19.36
CA GLN A 187 10.74 9.37 19.58
C GLN A 187 11.90 9.24 18.58
N ASP A 188 12.06 8.09 17.92
CA ASP A 188 13.11 7.88 16.93
C ASP A 188 12.95 8.85 15.75
N ALA A 189 14.00 9.62 15.48
CA ALA A 189 13.97 10.70 14.47
C ALA A 189 13.80 10.17 13.04
N ALA A 190 14.40 9.02 12.72
CA ALA A 190 14.34 8.44 11.39
C ALA A 190 12.95 7.82 11.12
N LEU A 191 12.39 7.08 12.07
CA LEU A 191 11.02 6.55 12.00
C LEU A 191 9.99 7.69 11.91
N ARG A 192 10.19 8.75 12.68
CA ARG A 192 9.32 9.91 12.64
C ARG A 192 9.35 10.59 11.29
N MET A 193 10.55 10.86 10.75
CA MET A 193 10.70 11.45 9.41
C MET A 193 10.08 10.59 8.32
N LEU A 194 10.26 9.26 8.39
CA LEU A 194 9.68 8.33 7.43
C LEU A 194 8.15 8.36 7.47
N THR A 195 7.57 8.19 8.64
CA THR A 195 6.11 8.03 8.81
C THR A 195 5.34 9.34 8.58
N GLU A 196 5.83 10.49 9.06
CA GLU A 196 5.18 11.78 8.90
C GLU A 196 5.38 12.39 7.51
N ASN A 197 6.61 12.39 7.00
CA ASN A 197 6.96 13.17 5.81
C ASN A 197 6.96 12.36 4.51
N LYS A 198 7.41 11.08 4.56
CA LYS A 198 7.54 10.26 3.35
C LYS A 198 6.31 9.39 3.07
N LEU A 199 5.75 8.76 4.10
CA LEU A 199 4.61 7.85 3.97
C LEU A 199 3.26 8.52 4.23
N SER A 200 3.24 9.66 4.92
CA SER A 200 2.01 10.31 5.40
C SER A 200 1.11 9.33 6.19
N CYS A 201 1.75 8.51 7.01
CA CYS A 201 1.12 7.44 7.75
C CYS A 201 0.45 7.99 9.03
N HIS A 202 -0.75 7.51 9.35
CA HIS A 202 -1.36 7.82 10.63
C HIS A 202 -0.60 7.13 11.77
N ARG A 203 -0.24 7.88 12.82
CA ARG A 203 0.57 7.39 13.94
C ARG A 203 -0.26 7.30 15.21
N GLU A 204 -0.16 6.17 15.88
CA GLU A 204 -0.75 5.92 17.19
C GLU A 204 0.34 5.53 18.17
N ILE A 205 0.38 6.12 19.36
CA ILE A 205 1.37 5.77 20.39
C ILE A 205 0.67 4.95 21.44
N ARG A 206 1.10 3.70 21.61
CA ARG A 206 0.52 2.75 22.56
C ARG A 206 1.56 1.81 23.09
N GLU A 207 1.36 1.38 24.33
CA GLU A 207 2.15 0.35 24.94
C GLU A 207 1.26 -0.80 25.42
N ILE A 208 1.82 -1.99 25.38
CA ILE A 208 1.18 -3.21 25.88
C ILE A 208 2.19 -3.97 26.74
N ASP A 209 1.73 -4.62 27.79
CA ASP A 209 2.57 -5.49 28.58
C ASP A 209 2.70 -6.91 27.97
N GLY A 210 3.74 -7.64 28.36
CA GLY A 210 4.04 -8.96 27.84
C GLY A 210 2.91 -9.99 28.03
N PRO A 211 2.28 -10.08 29.20
CA PRO A 211 1.13 -10.95 29.43
C PRO A 211 -0.07 -10.65 28.52
N ALA A 212 -0.45 -9.38 28.36
CA ALA A 212 -1.54 -8.98 27.50
C ALA A 212 -1.23 -9.24 26.01
N ALA A 213 0.01 -8.98 25.58
CA ALA A 213 0.46 -9.30 24.23
C ALA A 213 0.38 -10.81 23.93
N ARG A 214 0.84 -11.65 24.85
CA ARG A 214 0.74 -13.12 24.73
C ARG A 214 -0.71 -13.58 24.66
N ALA A 215 -1.59 -13.03 25.50
CA ALA A 215 -3.00 -13.37 25.50
C ALA A 215 -3.66 -13.00 24.18
N SER A 216 -3.37 -11.82 23.62
CA SER A 216 -3.90 -11.39 22.31
C SER A 216 -3.44 -12.31 21.19
N ILE A 217 -2.15 -12.70 21.14
CA ILE A 217 -1.59 -13.58 20.11
C ILE A 217 -2.17 -15.00 20.27
N ALA A 218 -2.20 -15.55 21.48
CA ALA A 218 -2.74 -16.88 21.74
C ALA A 218 -4.24 -16.97 21.42
N GLY A 219 -5.00 -15.91 21.73
CA GLY A 219 -6.41 -15.81 21.40
C GLY A 219 -6.68 -15.81 19.90
N GLN A 220 -5.82 -15.15 19.11
CA GLN A 220 -6.00 -15.02 17.67
C GLN A 220 -5.45 -16.21 16.88
N PHE A 221 -4.21 -16.63 17.15
CA PHE A 221 -3.49 -17.63 16.36
C PHE A 221 -3.28 -18.97 17.10
N GLY A 222 -3.71 -19.06 18.35
CA GLY A 222 -3.48 -20.22 19.21
C GLY A 222 -2.12 -20.21 19.91
N GLU A 223 -1.98 -21.01 20.98
CA GLU A 223 -0.75 -21.10 21.80
C GLU A 223 0.52 -21.49 20.99
N LYS A 224 0.37 -22.25 19.91
CA LYS A 224 1.49 -22.70 19.08
C LYS A 224 2.22 -21.52 18.40
N ALA A 225 1.52 -20.49 18.04
CA ALA A 225 2.10 -19.31 17.40
C ALA A 225 3.13 -18.61 18.28
N LEU A 226 3.02 -18.72 19.61
CA LEU A 226 3.98 -18.16 20.55
C LEU A 226 5.37 -18.80 20.44
N SER A 227 5.49 -20.02 19.92
CA SER A 227 6.77 -20.71 19.74
C SER A 227 7.63 -20.17 18.60
N ASP A 228 7.06 -19.39 17.69
CA ASP A 228 7.78 -18.80 16.56
C ASP A 228 8.60 -17.58 16.98
N PHE A 229 8.25 -16.95 18.11
CA PHE A 229 8.91 -15.75 18.62
C PHE A 229 10.23 -16.08 19.32
N PRO A 230 11.30 -15.28 19.07
CA PRO A 230 12.59 -15.47 19.75
C PRO A 230 12.46 -15.30 21.27
N ALA A 231 13.09 -16.20 22.01
CA ALA A 231 13.06 -16.14 23.49
C ALA A 231 13.86 -14.97 24.08
N ASP A 232 14.86 -14.49 23.34
CA ASP A 232 15.78 -13.41 23.72
C ASP A 232 15.36 -12.02 23.22
N ASN A 233 14.36 -11.95 22.34
CA ASN A 233 13.84 -10.70 21.80
C ASN A 233 12.30 -10.66 21.88
N PHE A 234 11.76 -9.92 22.85
CA PHE A 234 10.32 -9.77 23.03
C PHE A 234 9.69 -8.68 22.17
N ALA A 235 10.49 -7.86 21.48
CA ALA A 235 9.95 -6.74 20.69
C ALA A 235 8.92 -7.15 19.61
N PRO A 236 9.10 -8.22 18.80
CA PRO A 236 8.09 -8.64 17.83
C PRO A 236 6.81 -9.17 18.49
N LEU A 237 6.91 -9.81 19.65
CA LEU A 237 5.74 -10.25 20.41
C LEU A 237 4.94 -9.06 20.91
N LEU A 238 5.62 -8.02 21.41
CA LEU A 238 4.97 -6.79 21.85
C LEU A 238 4.38 -6.00 20.67
N ALA A 239 5.09 -5.94 19.56
CA ALA A 239 4.57 -5.30 18.34
C ALA A 239 3.27 -5.98 17.85
N LEU A 240 3.29 -7.31 17.66
CA LEU A 240 2.10 -8.04 17.21
C LEU A 240 0.96 -7.99 18.22
N GLY A 241 1.27 -8.17 19.51
CA GLY A 241 0.27 -8.09 20.57
C GLY A 241 -0.41 -6.72 20.62
N ASN A 242 0.36 -5.64 20.48
CA ASN A 242 -0.16 -4.27 20.43
C ASN A 242 -1.05 -4.03 19.19
N LEU A 243 -0.62 -4.53 18.02
CA LEU A 243 -1.41 -4.48 16.79
C LEU A 243 -2.76 -5.20 16.97
N LEU A 244 -2.76 -6.44 17.44
CA LEU A 244 -3.98 -7.22 17.65
C LEU A 244 -4.92 -6.57 18.67
N HIS A 245 -4.35 -6.07 19.77
CA HIS A 245 -5.13 -5.36 20.78
C HIS A 245 -5.83 -4.13 20.19
N TYR A 246 -5.10 -3.34 19.42
CA TYR A 246 -5.66 -2.18 18.69
C TYR A 246 -6.76 -2.57 17.71
N LEU A 247 -6.54 -3.64 16.92
CA LEU A 247 -7.54 -4.13 15.98
C LEU A 247 -8.81 -4.60 16.69
N HIS A 248 -8.71 -5.31 17.81
CA HIS A 248 -9.88 -5.71 18.60
C HIS A 248 -10.63 -4.52 19.18
N GLU A 249 -9.92 -3.51 19.69
CA GLU A 249 -10.56 -2.30 20.24
C GLU A 249 -11.29 -1.50 19.18
N THR A 250 -10.70 -1.37 17.99
CA THR A 250 -11.27 -0.54 16.91
C THR A 250 -12.37 -1.26 16.15
N GLN A 251 -12.23 -2.55 15.93
CA GLN A 251 -13.19 -3.28 15.12
C GLN A 251 -14.38 -3.81 15.92
N LYS A 252 -14.20 -4.15 17.20
CA LYS A 252 -15.26 -4.66 18.11
C LYS A 252 -16.09 -5.84 17.57
N GLY A 253 -15.70 -6.37 16.42
CA GLY A 253 -16.31 -7.47 15.70
C GLY A 253 -15.41 -8.69 15.64
N ASP A 254 -15.86 -9.70 14.93
CA ASP A 254 -15.15 -10.94 14.73
C ASP A 254 -14.00 -10.74 13.73
N LEU A 255 -12.80 -11.21 14.10
CA LEU A 255 -11.59 -11.14 13.30
C LEU A 255 -11.06 -12.54 12.91
N HIS A 256 -11.92 -13.56 12.89
CA HIS A 256 -11.53 -14.94 12.58
C HIS A 256 -10.91 -15.13 11.19
N HIS A 257 -11.10 -14.19 10.27
CA HIS A 257 -10.42 -14.22 8.98
C HIS A 257 -8.93 -13.90 9.07
N ILE A 258 -8.45 -13.37 10.20
CA ILE A 258 -7.02 -13.20 10.51
C ILE A 258 -6.58 -14.50 11.19
N ASP A 259 -6.40 -15.58 10.42
CA ASP A 259 -6.12 -16.91 10.97
C ASP A 259 -4.68 -17.39 10.75
N THR A 260 -3.91 -16.68 9.92
CA THR A 260 -2.53 -17.03 9.58
C THR A 260 -1.54 -15.95 9.93
N LEU A 261 -0.41 -16.36 10.52
CA LEU A 261 0.72 -15.51 10.85
C LEU A 261 1.95 -15.94 10.04
N ASP A 262 2.45 -15.06 9.17
CA ASP A 262 3.75 -15.22 8.51
C ASP A 262 4.83 -14.59 9.38
N PHE A 263 5.41 -15.40 10.29
CA PHE A 263 6.58 -14.98 11.05
C PHE A 263 7.85 -15.30 10.27
N TYR A 264 8.52 -14.27 9.74
CA TYR A 264 9.75 -14.43 8.96
C TYR A 264 10.96 -13.89 9.71
N ARG A 265 12.12 -14.46 9.40
CA ARG A 265 13.40 -14.09 10.02
C ARG A 265 14.26 -13.27 9.07
N GLN A 266 15.11 -12.45 9.64
CA GLN A 266 16.18 -11.78 8.88
C GLN A 266 17.01 -12.82 8.12
N GLY A 267 17.37 -12.53 6.86
CA GLY A 267 18.12 -13.43 6.00
C GLY A 267 17.29 -14.49 5.25
N GLN A 268 15.95 -14.48 5.34
CA GLN A 268 15.09 -15.30 4.47
C GLN A 268 14.87 -14.67 3.09
N PHE A 269 14.89 -13.35 3.02
CA PHE A 269 14.66 -12.58 1.81
C PHE A 269 15.81 -11.60 1.58
N MET A 270 16.02 -11.25 0.31
CA MET A 270 16.94 -10.17 -0.06
C MET A 270 16.53 -8.87 0.61
N GLU A 271 17.46 -8.22 1.27
CA GLU A 271 17.21 -6.91 1.86
C GLU A 271 17.35 -5.81 0.79
N LEU A 272 16.32 -4.99 0.69
CA LEU A 272 16.27 -3.82 -0.15
C LEU A 272 16.00 -2.61 0.73
N ASP A 273 16.94 -1.70 0.81
CA ASP A 273 16.75 -0.46 1.54
C ASP A 273 15.79 0.50 0.81
N ILE A 274 15.42 1.58 1.48
CA ILE A 274 14.52 2.59 0.93
C ILE A 274 15.08 3.18 -0.37
N SER A 275 16.39 3.41 -0.41
CA SER A 275 17.10 4.00 -1.56
C SER A 275 17.10 3.05 -2.75
N ALA A 276 17.38 1.75 -2.54
CA ALA A 276 17.35 0.75 -3.61
C ALA A 276 15.96 0.61 -4.22
N ARG A 277 14.91 0.48 -3.41
CA ARG A 277 13.53 0.39 -3.89
C ARG A 277 13.13 1.58 -4.75
N ARG A 278 13.46 2.77 -4.26
CA ARG A 278 13.17 4.04 -4.93
C ARG A 278 13.99 4.20 -6.21
N ASN A 279 15.30 3.98 -6.14
CA ASN A 279 16.22 4.21 -7.28
C ASN A 279 16.03 3.18 -8.40
N LEU A 280 15.60 1.95 -8.06
CA LEU A 280 15.27 0.91 -9.03
C LEU A 280 13.83 1.00 -9.55
N GLU A 281 13.02 1.93 -9.02
CA GLU A 281 11.63 2.14 -9.42
C GLU A 281 10.83 0.83 -9.46
N LEU A 282 10.86 0.08 -8.35
CA LEU A 282 10.30 -1.27 -8.31
C LEU A 282 8.79 -1.29 -8.48
N THR A 283 8.08 -0.47 -7.74
CA THR A 283 6.60 -0.48 -7.70
C THR A 283 5.97 0.80 -8.22
N GLU A 284 6.72 1.91 -8.19
CA GLU A 284 6.30 3.24 -8.65
C GLU A 284 7.49 4.06 -9.16
N THR A 285 7.22 5.07 -9.98
CA THR A 285 8.25 5.95 -10.54
C THR A 285 8.69 7.01 -9.54
N LEU A 286 9.97 7.45 -9.63
CA LEU A 286 10.57 8.46 -8.75
C LEU A 286 9.81 9.80 -8.75
N ARG A 287 9.42 10.28 -9.92
CA ARG A 287 8.87 11.63 -10.08
C ARG A 287 7.35 11.69 -9.97
N GLY A 288 6.65 10.71 -10.55
CA GLY A 288 5.19 10.72 -10.65
C GLY A 288 4.49 9.86 -9.60
N LYS A 289 5.21 8.99 -8.86
CA LYS A 289 4.64 7.94 -8.00
C LYS A 289 3.58 7.10 -8.73
N GLU A 290 3.79 6.90 -10.03
CA GLU A 290 2.89 6.14 -10.89
C GLU A 290 3.39 4.71 -11.05
N LYS A 291 2.47 3.75 -11.15
CA LYS A 291 2.80 2.37 -11.50
C LYS A 291 3.40 2.27 -12.90
N LYS A 292 2.87 3.02 -13.87
CA LYS A 292 3.38 3.03 -15.26
C LYS A 292 4.80 3.56 -15.31
N GLY A 293 5.72 2.76 -15.84
CA GLY A 293 7.15 3.09 -15.87
C GLY A 293 7.95 2.44 -14.75
N SER A 294 7.32 1.70 -13.81
CA SER A 294 8.00 0.89 -12.80
C SER A 294 8.28 -0.54 -13.27
N LEU A 295 9.07 -1.31 -12.52
CA LEU A 295 9.29 -2.72 -12.80
C LEU A 295 7.99 -3.52 -12.65
N LEU A 296 7.19 -3.23 -11.61
CA LEU A 296 5.89 -3.88 -11.40
C LEU A 296 4.96 -3.68 -12.60
N TRP A 297 4.93 -2.52 -13.24
CA TRP A 297 4.14 -2.30 -14.45
C TRP A 297 4.55 -3.20 -15.63
N VAL A 298 5.83 -3.55 -15.72
CA VAL A 298 6.31 -4.49 -16.75
C VAL A 298 5.80 -5.89 -16.47
N LEU A 299 5.88 -6.32 -15.21
CA LEU A 299 5.62 -7.70 -14.77
C LEU A 299 4.13 -8.00 -14.58
N ASP A 300 3.34 -7.00 -14.18
CA ASP A 300 1.95 -7.24 -13.79
C ASP A 300 1.04 -7.39 -15.01
N LYS A 301 0.75 -8.66 -15.30
CA LYS A 301 -0.25 -9.14 -16.26
C LYS A 301 -1.30 -10.01 -15.55
N THR A 302 -1.34 -9.95 -14.23
CA THR A 302 -2.29 -10.69 -13.41
C THR A 302 -3.73 -10.38 -13.81
N LYS A 303 -4.62 -11.31 -13.54
CA LYS A 303 -6.05 -11.23 -13.87
C LYS A 303 -6.90 -10.99 -12.63
N THR A 304 -6.33 -11.22 -11.44
CA THR A 304 -7.01 -11.08 -10.15
C THR A 304 -6.31 -10.05 -9.28
N ALA A 305 -7.07 -9.40 -8.40
CA ALA A 305 -6.52 -8.47 -7.42
C ALA A 305 -5.56 -9.19 -6.44
N MET A 306 -5.91 -10.41 -6.06
CA MET A 306 -5.11 -11.27 -5.19
C MET A 306 -3.73 -11.58 -5.82
N GLY A 307 -3.70 -11.95 -7.10
CA GLY A 307 -2.46 -12.16 -7.85
C GLY A 307 -1.61 -10.89 -7.96
N ALA A 308 -2.23 -9.75 -8.19
CA ALA A 308 -1.51 -8.47 -8.25
C ALA A 308 -0.83 -8.11 -6.91
N ARG A 309 -1.52 -8.32 -5.78
CA ARG A 309 -0.96 -8.15 -4.44
C ARG A 309 0.20 -9.11 -4.19
N MET A 310 0.03 -10.37 -4.54
CA MET A 310 1.08 -11.39 -4.37
C MET A 310 2.31 -11.10 -5.23
N LEU A 311 2.14 -10.72 -6.49
CA LEU A 311 3.26 -10.35 -7.38
C LEU A 311 4.03 -9.14 -6.85
N ARG A 312 3.33 -8.14 -6.33
CA ARG A 312 3.95 -6.99 -5.64
C ARG A 312 4.76 -7.45 -4.44
N SER A 313 4.20 -8.30 -3.58
CA SER A 313 4.88 -8.86 -2.42
C SER A 313 6.15 -9.63 -2.82
N TRP A 314 6.11 -10.42 -3.90
CA TRP A 314 7.30 -11.12 -4.39
C TRP A 314 8.40 -10.17 -4.84
N LEU A 315 8.03 -9.09 -5.51
CA LEU A 315 8.98 -8.07 -5.95
C LEU A 315 9.64 -7.33 -4.78
N GLU A 316 8.89 -7.13 -3.71
CA GLU A 316 9.37 -6.47 -2.49
C GLU A 316 10.14 -7.41 -1.55
N ARG A 317 10.04 -8.74 -1.76
CA ARG A 317 10.66 -9.80 -0.96
C ARG A 317 11.34 -10.86 -1.85
N PRO A 318 12.41 -10.54 -2.59
CA PRO A 318 13.11 -11.52 -3.41
C PRO A 318 13.71 -12.63 -2.53
N LEU A 319 13.74 -13.83 -3.05
CA LEU A 319 14.18 -15.04 -2.33
C LEU A 319 15.71 -15.11 -2.24
N LEU A 320 16.22 -15.71 -1.17
CA LEU A 320 17.64 -16.08 -1.03
C LEU A 320 17.87 -17.59 -1.20
N SER A 321 16.84 -18.40 -1.02
CA SER A 321 16.94 -19.86 -1.21
C SER A 321 16.96 -20.23 -2.69
N VAL A 322 18.10 -20.74 -3.17
CA VAL A 322 18.23 -21.26 -4.55
C VAL A 322 17.12 -22.26 -4.87
N ARG A 323 16.81 -23.14 -3.93
CA ARG A 323 15.74 -24.14 -4.09
C ARG A 323 14.37 -23.52 -4.35
N ASP A 324 14.04 -22.46 -3.62
CA ASP A 324 12.72 -21.81 -3.75
C ASP A 324 12.66 -20.95 -5.00
N ILE A 325 13.79 -20.32 -5.39
CA ILE A 325 13.95 -19.60 -6.65
C ILE A 325 13.72 -20.57 -7.83
N ASP A 326 14.43 -21.70 -7.85
CA ASP A 326 14.28 -22.71 -8.89
C ASP A 326 12.86 -23.30 -8.94
N ARG A 327 12.25 -23.53 -7.78
CA ARG A 327 10.87 -24.02 -7.69
C ARG A 327 9.86 -23.09 -8.37
N ARG A 328 10.04 -21.75 -8.25
CA ARG A 328 9.23 -20.77 -8.99
C ARG A 328 9.60 -20.75 -10.47
N ALA A 329 10.89 -20.70 -10.78
CA ALA A 329 11.39 -20.70 -12.15
C ALA A 329 10.93 -21.94 -12.94
N ASP A 330 10.88 -23.11 -12.32
CA ASP A 330 10.33 -24.35 -12.89
C ASP A 330 8.85 -24.21 -13.26
N CYS A 331 8.05 -23.51 -12.44
CA CYS A 331 6.64 -23.26 -12.76
C CYS A 331 6.52 -22.31 -13.95
N VAL A 332 7.30 -21.23 -13.94
CA VAL A 332 7.34 -20.27 -15.05
C VAL A 332 7.75 -20.99 -16.33
N GLU A 333 8.80 -21.82 -16.30
CA GLU A 333 9.27 -22.58 -17.47
C GLU A 333 8.19 -23.48 -18.04
N ARG A 334 7.47 -24.21 -17.19
CA ARG A 334 6.38 -25.10 -17.65
C ARG A 334 5.27 -24.33 -18.31
N LEU A 335 4.88 -23.17 -17.74
CA LEU A 335 3.85 -22.29 -18.29
C LEU A 335 4.34 -21.56 -19.56
N VAL A 336 5.63 -21.27 -19.70
CA VAL A 336 6.24 -20.74 -20.93
C VAL A 336 6.18 -21.77 -22.05
N ASN A 337 6.51 -23.03 -21.74
CA ASN A 337 6.55 -24.13 -22.73
C ASN A 337 5.16 -24.64 -23.13
N ASP A 338 4.15 -24.47 -22.25
CA ASP A 338 2.76 -24.85 -22.54
C ASP A 338 1.90 -23.60 -22.74
N THR A 339 1.96 -23.06 -23.94
CA THR A 339 1.25 -21.83 -24.29
C THR A 339 -0.28 -22.01 -24.21
N VAL A 340 -0.79 -23.19 -24.59
CA VAL A 340 -2.25 -23.41 -24.58
C VAL A 340 -2.78 -23.40 -23.16
N THR A 341 -2.19 -24.20 -22.28
CA THR A 341 -2.59 -24.23 -20.87
C THR A 341 -2.42 -22.87 -20.19
N ARG A 342 -1.33 -22.12 -20.47
CA ARG A 342 -1.13 -20.77 -19.93
C ARG A 342 -2.24 -19.80 -20.32
N GLU A 343 -2.61 -19.75 -21.61
CA GLU A 343 -3.67 -18.84 -22.08
C GLU A 343 -5.05 -19.25 -21.57
N GLU A 344 -5.34 -20.55 -21.50
CA GLU A 344 -6.58 -21.06 -20.89
C GLU A 344 -6.66 -20.75 -19.40
N LEU A 345 -5.56 -20.88 -18.65
CA LEU A 345 -5.47 -20.46 -17.25
C LEU A 345 -5.68 -18.95 -17.10
N ALA A 346 -5.04 -18.13 -17.93
CA ALA A 346 -5.22 -16.68 -17.91
C ALA A 346 -6.68 -16.27 -18.17
N LEU A 347 -7.35 -16.98 -19.08
CA LEU A 347 -8.78 -16.76 -19.35
C LEU A 347 -9.66 -17.21 -18.17
N ALA A 348 -9.39 -18.37 -17.59
CA ALA A 348 -10.15 -18.89 -16.46
C ALA A 348 -9.99 -18.02 -15.19
N LEU A 349 -8.79 -17.46 -14.98
CA LEU A 349 -8.51 -16.50 -13.90
C LEU A 349 -9.22 -15.16 -14.11
N SER A 350 -9.48 -14.78 -15.36
CA SER A 350 -10.14 -13.52 -15.66
C SER A 350 -11.58 -13.48 -15.11
N GLY A 351 -11.85 -12.46 -14.33
CA GLY A 351 -13.16 -12.24 -13.69
C GLY A 351 -13.39 -13.07 -12.44
N ILE A 352 -12.35 -13.67 -11.82
CA ILE A 352 -12.42 -14.10 -10.43
C ILE A 352 -12.40 -12.85 -9.56
N GLY A 353 -13.45 -12.68 -8.73
CA GLY A 353 -13.54 -11.61 -7.75
C GLY A 353 -12.50 -11.75 -6.64
N ASP A 354 -12.33 -10.70 -5.86
CA ASP A 354 -11.41 -10.69 -4.72
C ASP A 354 -11.97 -11.52 -3.55
N MET A 355 -11.69 -12.83 -3.57
CA MET A 355 -12.19 -13.75 -2.55
C MET A 355 -11.68 -13.41 -1.15
N GLU A 356 -10.46 -12.87 -1.02
CA GLU A 356 -9.90 -12.47 0.27
C GLU A 356 -10.74 -11.34 0.89
N ARG A 357 -10.96 -10.25 0.13
CA ARG A 357 -11.74 -9.11 0.62
C ARG A 357 -13.22 -9.41 0.80
N LEU A 358 -13.80 -10.25 -0.07
CA LEU A 358 -15.17 -10.72 0.10
C LEU A 358 -15.34 -11.51 1.39
N MET A 359 -14.40 -12.40 1.70
CA MET A 359 -14.46 -13.18 2.94
C MET A 359 -14.31 -12.31 4.19
N SER A 360 -13.44 -11.33 4.18
CA SER A 360 -13.29 -10.40 5.31
C SER A 360 -14.60 -9.66 5.59
N ARG A 361 -15.31 -9.20 4.56
CA ARG A 361 -16.64 -8.56 4.72
C ARG A 361 -17.71 -9.54 5.21
N ILE A 362 -17.65 -10.81 4.78
CA ILE A 362 -18.58 -11.86 5.23
C ILE A 362 -18.36 -12.14 6.72
N VAL A 363 -17.12 -12.37 7.15
CA VAL A 363 -16.78 -12.64 8.55
C VAL A 363 -17.14 -11.44 9.43
N TYR A 364 -16.79 -10.24 8.96
CA TYR A 364 -17.10 -9.00 9.67
C TYR A 364 -18.60 -8.68 9.76
N GLY A 365 -19.43 -9.31 8.92
CA GLY A 365 -20.87 -9.10 8.93
C GLY A 365 -21.36 -7.92 8.10
N SER A 366 -20.49 -7.25 7.34
CA SER A 366 -20.84 -6.12 6.46
C SER A 366 -21.24 -6.53 5.04
N ALA A 367 -20.94 -7.76 4.63
CA ALA A 367 -21.29 -8.28 3.32
C ALA A 367 -22.80 -8.30 3.08
N GLY A 368 -23.22 -7.77 1.93
CA GLY A 368 -24.60 -7.85 1.44
C GLY A 368 -24.84 -9.06 0.53
N GLY A 369 -26.08 -9.20 0.04
CA GLY A 369 -26.45 -10.28 -0.87
C GLY A 369 -25.59 -10.33 -2.15
N ARG A 370 -25.26 -9.16 -2.70
CA ARG A 370 -24.41 -9.04 -3.91
C ARG A 370 -22.98 -9.52 -3.67
N ASP A 371 -22.43 -9.28 -2.47
CA ASP A 371 -21.08 -9.74 -2.13
C ASP A 371 -21.01 -11.27 -2.06
N VAL A 372 -22.06 -11.90 -1.47
CA VAL A 372 -22.15 -13.36 -1.37
C VAL A 372 -22.35 -13.99 -2.75
N VAL A 373 -23.14 -13.37 -3.63
CA VAL A 373 -23.28 -13.82 -5.03
C VAL A 373 -21.99 -13.62 -5.81
N ALA A 374 -21.24 -12.53 -5.57
CA ALA A 374 -19.93 -12.33 -6.17
C ALA A 374 -18.90 -13.38 -5.72
N LEU A 375 -18.96 -13.80 -4.44
CA LEU A 375 -18.16 -14.92 -3.96
C LEU A 375 -18.54 -16.21 -4.70
N ARG A 376 -19.83 -16.55 -4.83
CA ARG A 376 -20.29 -17.72 -5.61
C ARG A 376 -19.72 -17.69 -7.02
N ALA A 377 -19.82 -16.56 -7.71
CA ALA A 377 -19.31 -16.42 -9.08
C ALA A 377 -17.79 -16.64 -9.18
N ALA A 378 -17.02 -16.28 -8.13
CA ALA A 378 -15.61 -16.59 -8.03
C ALA A 378 -15.37 -18.10 -7.80
N LEU A 379 -16.12 -18.73 -6.87
CA LEU A 379 -16.01 -20.16 -6.58
C LEU A 379 -16.34 -21.04 -7.79
N GLU A 380 -17.36 -20.70 -8.57
CA GLU A 380 -17.78 -21.43 -9.78
C GLU A 380 -16.67 -21.47 -10.86
N LYS A 381 -15.65 -20.60 -10.77
CA LYS A 381 -14.50 -20.59 -11.68
C LYS A 381 -13.34 -21.47 -11.23
N LEU A 382 -13.33 -21.99 -10.01
CA LEU A 382 -12.26 -22.82 -9.48
C LEU A 382 -12.18 -24.22 -10.13
N PRO A 383 -13.30 -24.94 -10.41
CA PRO A 383 -13.24 -26.26 -11.03
C PRO A 383 -12.56 -26.30 -12.40
N PRO A 384 -12.78 -25.37 -13.35
CA PRO A 384 -12.03 -25.27 -14.59
C PRO A 384 -10.51 -25.12 -14.37
N ILE A 385 -10.10 -24.24 -13.44
CA ILE A 385 -8.69 -24.02 -13.12
C ILE A 385 -8.05 -25.29 -12.58
N LYS A 386 -8.71 -25.97 -11.64
CA LYS A 386 -8.22 -27.22 -11.08
C LYS A 386 -8.02 -28.29 -12.18
N ARG A 387 -8.95 -28.38 -13.12
CA ARG A 387 -8.83 -29.30 -14.26
C ARG A 387 -7.61 -28.98 -15.14
N LEU A 388 -7.36 -27.72 -15.46
CA LEU A 388 -6.19 -27.29 -16.22
C LEU A 388 -4.89 -27.64 -15.50
N LEU A 389 -4.85 -27.52 -14.18
CA LEU A 389 -3.66 -27.86 -13.38
C LEU A 389 -3.34 -29.36 -13.34
N THR A 390 -4.30 -30.25 -13.62
CA THR A 390 -4.06 -31.73 -13.62
C THR A 390 -3.07 -32.16 -14.68
N VAL A 391 -2.81 -31.36 -15.71
CA VAL A 391 -1.80 -31.62 -16.76
C VAL A 391 -0.39 -31.64 -16.15
N PHE A 392 -0.15 -31.01 -15.02
CA PHE A 392 1.15 -30.93 -14.38
C PHE A 392 1.32 -32.03 -13.31
N PRO A 393 2.06 -33.10 -13.59
CA PRO A 393 2.07 -34.28 -12.72
C PRO A 393 2.97 -34.14 -11.50
N LYS A 394 3.83 -33.12 -11.43
CA LYS A 394 4.81 -32.91 -10.33
C LYS A 394 5.15 -31.44 -10.12
N GLY A 395 5.78 -31.16 -8.98
CA GLY A 395 6.28 -29.83 -8.62
C GLY A 395 5.19 -28.90 -8.07
N ARG A 396 5.49 -27.62 -7.97
CA ARG A 396 4.63 -26.64 -7.30
C ARG A 396 3.25 -26.49 -7.95
N LEU A 397 3.14 -26.55 -9.27
CA LEU A 397 1.84 -26.52 -9.96
C LEU A 397 0.93 -27.69 -9.56
N GLN A 398 1.50 -28.89 -9.34
CA GLN A 398 0.71 -30.01 -8.80
C GLN A 398 0.31 -29.76 -7.34
N GLU A 399 1.20 -29.20 -6.53
CA GLU A 399 0.85 -28.84 -5.15
C GLU A 399 -0.29 -27.81 -5.12
N LEU A 400 -0.22 -26.77 -5.96
CA LEU A 400 -1.31 -25.81 -6.12
C LEU A 400 -2.62 -26.50 -6.53
N CYS A 401 -2.57 -27.47 -7.45
CA CYS A 401 -3.73 -28.27 -7.83
C CYS A 401 -4.34 -29.03 -6.64
N ARG A 402 -3.52 -29.53 -5.72
CA ARG A 402 -3.99 -30.23 -4.51
C ARG A 402 -4.55 -29.26 -3.47
N THR A 403 -3.89 -28.10 -3.26
CA THR A 403 -4.32 -27.08 -2.30
C THR A 403 -5.62 -26.41 -2.74
N LEU A 404 -5.82 -26.22 -4.04
CA LEU A 404 -7.01 -25.61 -4.60
C LEU A 404 -8.23 -26.49 -4.33
N ASP A 405 -9.05 -26.10 -3.34
CA ASP A 405 -10.38 -26.66 -3.10
C ASP A 405 -11.37 -25.97 -4.05
N THR A 406 -12.21 -26.74 -4.74
CA THR A 406 -13.20 -26.18 -5.69
C THR A 406 -14.38 -25.53 -5.00
N LEU A 407 -14.64 -25.87 -3.73
CA LEU A 407 -15.69 -25.29 -2.89
C LEU A 407 -17.08 -25.38 -3.54
N ASP A 408 -17.32 -26.44 -4.30
CA ASP A 408 -18.57 -26.68 -5.02
C ASP A 408 -19.77 -26.77 -4.05
N ASP A 409 -19.53 -27.30 -2.85
CA ASP A 409 -20.50 -27.35 -1.75
C ASP A 409 -20.98 -25.96 -1.35
N LEU A 410 -20.06 -25.03 -1.19
CA LEU A 410 -20.38 -23.65 -0.82
C LEU A 410 -21.03 -22.88 -1.98
N ALA A 411 -20.51 -23.03 -3.19
CA ALA A 411 -21.12 -22.42 -4.37
C ALA A 411 -22.58 -22.92 -4.56
N GLY A 412 -22.82 -24.22 -4.42
CA GLY A 412 -24.16 -24.83 -4.46
C GLY A 412 -25.05 -24.34 -3.34
N ARG A 413 -24.53 -24.19 -2.13
CA ARG A 413 -25.27 -23.66 -0.97
C ARG A 413 -25.73 -22.22 -1.20
N ILE A 414 -24.85 -21.34 -1.69
CA ILE A 414 -25.19 -19.95 -2.02
C ILE A 414 -26.23 -19.92 -3.14
N ALA A 415 -26.03 -20.70 -4.21
CA ALA A 415 -26.95 -20.77 -5.35
C ALA A 415 -28.35 -21.26 -4.97
N ALA A 416 -28.44 -22.19 -4.02
CA ALA A 416 -29.70 -22.66 -3.50
C ALA A 416 -30.44 -21.64 -2.64
N THR A 417 -29.69 -20.80 -1.90
CA THR A 417 -30.26 -19.86 -0.93
C THR A 417 -30.60 -18.51 -1.53
N LEU A 418 -29.71 -17.92 -2.35
CA LEU A 418 -29.89 -16.57 -2.85
C LEU A 418 -30.34 -16.52 -4.31
N GLN A 419 -31.06 -15.47 -4.65
CA GLN A 419 -31.34 -15.13 -6.04
C GLN A 419 -30.05 -14.69 -6.76
N ASP A 420 -30.04 -14.82 -8.11
CA ASP A 420 -28.85 -14.47 -8.91
C ASP A 420 -28.56 -12.96 -8.94
N GLU A 421 -29.61 -12.15 -8.83
CA GLU A 421 -29.54 -10.69 -8.80
C GLU A 421 -30.24 -10.14 -7.54
N PRO A 422 -29.61 -10.23 -6.37
CA PRO A 422 -30.20 -9.71 -5.15
C PRO A 422 -30.26 -8.18 -5.17
N PRO A 423 -31.23 -7.57 -4.49
CA PRO A 423 -31.35 -6.13 -4.34
C PRO A 423 -30.10 -5.53 -3.67
N PHE A 424 -29.95 -4.21 -3.73
CA PHE A 424 -28.80 -3.52 -3.14
C PHE A 424 -28.75 -3.70 -1.62
N SER A 425 -29.90 -3.62 -0.95
CA SER A 425 -30.01 -3.74 0.50
C SER A 425 -30.76 -5.01 0.88
N VAL A 426 -30.22 -5.79 1.80
CA VAL A 426 -30.90 -6.95 2.39
C VAL A 426 -32.20 -6.58 3.13
N ARG A 427 -32.41 -5.29 3.43
CA ARG A 427 -33.65 -4.79 4.05
C ARG A 427 -34.77 -4.59 3.04
N GLU A 428 -34.49 -4.59 1.73
CA GLU A 428 -35.51 -4.49 0.69
C GLU A 428 -36.31 -5.78 0.53
N GLY A 429 -35.81 -6.89 1.06
CA GLY A 429 -36.40 -8.21 0.90
C GLY A 429 -36.18 -8.79 -0.51
N GLU A 430 -36.81 -9.90 -0.82
CA GLU A 430 -36.80 -10.59 -2.12
C GLU A 430 -35.43 -11.05 -2.60
N PHE A 431 -34.50 -11.37 -1.70
CA PHE A 431 -33.15 -11.84 -2.05
C PHE A 431 -32.96 -13.35 -1.79
N ILE A 432 -33.86 -14.01 -1.03
CA ILE A 432 -33.88 -15.48 -0.88
C ILE A 432 -34.55 -16.09 -2.11
N ARG A 433 -33.98 -17.19 -2.63
CA ARG A 433 -34.49 -17.90 -3.80
C ARG A 433 -35.86 -18.54 -3.51
N ASP A 434 -36.79 -18.47 -4.47
CA ASP A 434 -38.06 -19.13 -4.39
C ASP A 434 -37.87 -20.66 -4.30
N GLY A 435 -38.64 -21.31 -3.44
CA GLY A 435 -38.54 -22.73 -3.16
C GLY A 435 -37.46 -23.11 -2.13
N PHE A 436 -36.68 -22.16 -1.61
CA PHE A 436 -35.68 -22.43 -0.59
C PHE A 436 -36.30 -22.65 0.80
N HIS A 437 -37.28 -21.83 1.18
CA HIS A 437 -37.91 -21.91 2.50
C HIS A 437 -39.44 -21.80 2.41
N PRO A 438 -40.22 -22.85 2.84
CA PRO A 438 -41.68 -22.89 2.65
C PRO A 438 -42.41 -21.70 3.24
N GLU A 439 -41.99 -21.19 4.39
CA GLU A 439 -42.64 -20.06 5.04
C GLU A 439 -42.38 -18.73 4.31
N VAL A 440 -41.18 -18.54 3.70
CA VAL A 440 -40.88 -17.38 2.83
C VAL A 440 -41.83 -17.41 1.64
N ASP A 441 -41.93 -18.56 0.97
CA ASP A 441 -42.81 -18.72 -0.20
C ASP A 441 -44.25 -18.46 0.15
N ARG A 442 -44.73 -18.98 1.30
CA ARG A 442 -46.08 -18.75 1.81
C ARG A 442 -46.34 -17.26 2.06
N LEU A 443 -45.44 -16.57 2.74
CA LEU A 443 -45.59 -15.14 3.07
C LEU A 443 -45.51 -14.26 1.81
N ARG A 444 -44.61 -14.56 0.86
CA ARG A 444 -44.57 -13.90 -0.45
C ARG A 444 -45.85 -14.13 -1.26
N GLY A 445 -46.42 -15.36 -1.18
CA GLY A 445 -47.72 -15.69 -1.78
C GLY A 445 -48.83 -14.79 -1.28
N ILE A 446 -48.89 -14.48 0.01
CA ILE A 446 -49.83 -13.53 0.60
C ILE A 446 -49.57 -12.10 0.06
N LEU A 447 -48.33 -11.66 -0.01
CA LEU A 447 -47.98 -10.32 -0.49
C LEU A 447 -48.29 -10.13 -1.97
N HIS A 448 -47.87 -11.06 -2.83
CA HIS A 448 -48.15 -11.00 -4.26
C HIS A 448 -49.61 -11.28 -4.61
N GLY A 449 -50.22 -12.18 -3.86
CA GLY A 449 -51.68 -12.46 -3.94
C GLY A 449 -52.55 -11.35 -3.40
N GLY A 450 -52.03 -10.48 -2.55
CA GLY A 450 -52.80 -9.41 -1.88
C GLY A 450 -53.49 -8.46 -2.87
N LYS A 451 -52.87 -8.15 -4.01
CA LYS A 451 -53.52 -7.38 -5.08
C LYS A 451 -54.68 -8.12 -5.71
N GLY A 452 -54.56 -9.42 -5.88
CA GLY A 452 -55.64 -10.28 -6.38
C GLY A 452 -56.76 -10.44 -5.36
N LEU A 453 -56.40 -10.62 -4.07
CA LEU A 453 -57.36 -10.66 -2.95
C LEU A 453 -58.10 -9.33 -2.79
N MET A 454 -57.42 -8.20 -2.94
CA MET A 454 -58.07 -6.88 -2.93
C MET A 454 -58.99 -6.69 -4.13
N ALA A 455 -58.61 -7.14 -5.31
CA ALA A 455 -59.45 -7.09 -6.51
C ALA A 455 -60.68 -8.02 -6.37
N SER A 456 -60.52 -9.22 -5.81
CA SER A 456 -61.63 -10.12 -5.53
C SER A 456 -62.58 -9.57 -4.46
N MET A 457 -62.02 -8.95 -3.42
CA MET A 457 -62.80 -8.25 -2.39
C MET A 457 -63.55 -7.04 -2.99
N GLU A 458 -62.92 -6.28 -3.85
CA GLU A 458 -63.60 -5.19 -4.56
C GLU A 458 -64.76 -5.70 -5.41
N ALA A 459 -64.60 -6.83 -6.11
CA ALA A 459 -65.63 -7.44 -6.89
C ALA A 459 -66.80 -7.95 -6.01
N GLN A 460 -66.47 -8.62 -4.89
CA GLN A 460 -67.49 -9.10 -3.91
C GLN A 460 -68.25 -7.94 -3.27
N GLU A 461 -67.55 -6.87 -2.89
CA GLU A 461 -68.23 -5.71 -2.30
C GLU A 461 -69.06 -4.95 -3.31
N LYS A 462 -68.69 -4.91 -4.61
CA LYS A 462 -69.53 -4.40 -5.69
C LYS A 462 -70.81 -5.24 -5.88
N GLU A 463 -70.72 -6.55 -5.79
CA GLU A 463 -71.86 -7.49 -5.91
C GLU A 463 -72.75 -7.35 -4.69
N LYS A 464 -72.23 -7.36 -3.46
CA LYS A 464 -72.99 -7.22 -2.23
C LYS A 464 -73.72 -5.88 -2.11
N THR A 465 -73.12 -4.80 -2.51
CA THR A 465 -73.63 -3.44 -2.35
C THR A 465 -74.40 -2.93 -3.57
N GLY A 466 -74.20 -3.54 -4.74
CA GLY A 466 -74.77 -3.04 -6.01
C GLY A 466 -74.00 -1.76 -6.55
N ILE A 467 -73.04 -1.28 -5.83
CA ILE A 467 -72.28 -0.01 -6.17
C ILE A 467 -71.21 -0.29 -7.21
N ARG A 468 -71.52 -0.04 -8.47
CA ARG A 468 -70.65 -0.32 -9.59
C ARG A 468 -69.34 0.52 -9.59
N THR A 469 -69.34 1.71 -8.98
CA THR A 469 -68.27 2.67 -8.92
C THR A 469 -67.32 2.47 -7.72
N LEU A 470 -67.63 1.53 -6.81
CA LEU A 470 -66.84 1.17 -5.65
C LEU A 470 -65.45 0.78 -6.10
N LYS A 471 -64.42 1.33 -5.44
CA LYS A 471 -63.02 0.99 -5.65
C LYS A 471 -62.30 0.81 -4.30
N ILE A 472 -61.43 -0.14 -4.23
CA ILE A 472 -60.51 -0.28 -3.10
C ILE A 472 -59.19 0.42 -3.48
N GLY A 473 -58.78 1.39 -2.67
CA GLY A 473 -57.53 2.16 -2.83
C GLY A 473 -56.68 2.11 -1.58
N TYR A 474 -55.40 2.54 -1.71
CA TYR A 474 -54.43 2.63 -0.61
C TYR A 474 -53.96 4.07 -0.43
N ASN A 475 -53.85 4.48 0.82
CA ASN A 475 -53.23 5.77 1.18
C ASN A 475 -52.29 5.60 2.37
N LYS A 476 -51.08 6.16 2.29
CA LYS A 476 -50.04 6.02 3.34
C LYS A 476 -50.50 6.48 4.74
N VAL A 477 -51.48 7.37 4.83
CA VAL A 477 -51.97 7.93 6.12
C VAL A 477 -53.13 7.08 6.69
N PHE A 478 -54.03 6.53 5.86
CA PHE A 478 -55.24 5.86 6.28
C PHE A 478 -55.27 4.38 5.98
N GLY A 479 -54.27 3.85 5.29
CA GLY A 479 -54.22 2.45 4.84
C GLY A 479 -55.14 2.19 3.64
N TYR A 480 -55.65 0.95 3.55
CA TYR A 480 -56.62 0.57 2.54
C TYR A 480 -58.01 1.13 2.87
N TYR A 481 -58.73 1.57 1.84
CA TYR A 481 -60.07 2.15 1.95
C TYR A 481 -60.92 1.77 0.75
N ILE A 482 -62.22 1.76 0.99
CA ILE A 482 -63.26 1.64 -0.03
C ILE A 482 -63.72 3.04 -0.40
N GLU A 483 -63.56 3.44 -1.64
CA GLU A 483 -64.05 4.72 -2.15
C GLU A 483 -65.37 4.55 -2.88
N VAL A 484 -66.39 5.31 -2.46
CA VAL A 484 -67.70 5.34 -3.02
C VAL A 484 -68.04 6.73 -3.47
N SER A 485 -68.48 6.89 -4.72
CA SER A 485 -68.92 8.19 -5.25
C SER A 485 -70.17 8.72 -4.60
N ASN A 486 -70.30 10.02 -4.48
CA ASN A 486 -71.43 10.68 -3.83
C ASN A 486 -72.78 10.24 -4.40
N SER A 487 -72.86 9.77 -5.65
CA SER A 487 -74.09 9.30 -6.30
C SER A 487 -74.66 8.00 -5.68
N PHE A 488 -73.86 7.25 -4.96
CA PHE A 488 -74.23 5.95 -4.36
C PHE A 488 -74.12 5.94 -2.82
N LYS A 489 -74.04 7.12 -2.21
CA LYS A 489 -73.80 7.27 -0.78
C LYS A 489 -74.93 6.63 0.06
N ASP A 490 -76.16 6.70 -0.40
CA ASP A 490 -77.36 6.14 0.31
C ASP A 490 -77.46 4.61 0.16
N GLN A 491 -76.62 3.99 -0.65
CA GLN A 491 -76.61 2.52 -0.83
C GLN A 491 -75.43 1.87 -0.02
N VAL A 492 -74.70 2.69 0.74
CA VAL A 492 -73.62 2.17 1.57
C VAL A 492 -74.15 1.47 2.79
N PRO A 493 -73.77 0.19 3.04
CA PRO A 493 -74.22 -0.55 4.22
C PRO A 493 -73.78 0.10 5.54
N ASP A 494 -74.57 -0.01 6.58
CA ASP A 494 -74.27 0.48 7.94
C ASP A 494 -73.01 -0.13 8.55
N THR A 495 -72.54 -1.25 8.01
CA THR A 495 -71.31 -1.90 8.43
C THR A 495 -70.04 -1.19 7.97
N TYR A 496 -70.15 -0.21 7.03
CA TYR A 496 -68.99 0.58 6.54
C TYR A 496 -68.76 1.74 7.47
N ILE A 497 -67.53 1.83 7.98
CA ILE A 497 -67.12 2.92 8.86
C ILE A 497 -66.51 4.03 8.01
N ARG A 498 -67.13 5.20 7.98
CA ARG A 498 -66.64 6.35 7.24
C ARG A 498 -65.33 6.90 7.86
N LYS A 499 -64.31 7.09 7.03
CA LYS A 499 -63.00 7.62 7.42
C LYS A 499 -62.71 9.02 6.88
N GLN A 500 -63.15 9.29 5.66
CA GLN A 500 -62.86 10.58 5.02
C GLN A 500 -63.97 10.94 4.02
N THR A 501 -64.35 12.21 4.01
CA THR A 501 -65.23 12.80 2.99
C THR A 501 -64.37 13.57 1.98
N LEU A 502 -64.56 13.30 0.70
CA LEU A 502 -63.93 13.99 -0.42
C LEU A 502 -64.96 14.81 -1.19
N VAL A 503 -64.52 15.66 -2.11
CA VAL A 503 -65.37 16.48 -2.96
C VAL A 503 -66.30 15.60 -3.82
N ASN A 504 -65.78 14.46 -4.34
CA ASN A 504 -66.50 13.61 -5.29
C ASN A 504 -66.92 12.22 -4.74
N GLY A 505 -66.67 11.97 -3.45
CA GLY A 505 -66.98 10.67 -2.85
C GLY A 505 -66.68 10.61 -1.36
N GLU A 506 -66.90 9.47 -0.76
CA GLU A 506 -66.54 9.18 0.63
C GLU A 506 -65.67 7.92 0.70
N ARG A 507 -64.76 7.90 1.67
CA ARG A 507 -63.87 6.75 1.95
C ARG A 507 -64.32 6.03 3.20
N TYR A 508 -64.43 4.72 3.09
CA TYR A 508 -64.86 3.83 4.13
C TYR A 508 -63.88 2.72 4.40
N ILE A 509 -63.99 2.11 5.56
CA ILE A 509 -63.31 0.86 5.89
C ILE A 509 -64.33 -0.16 6.37
N THR A 510 -64.06 -1.45 6.12
CA THR A 510 -64.78 -2.57 6.72
C THR A 510 -63.85 -3.35 7.62
N GLN A 511 -64.43 -4.15 8.53
CA GLN A 511 -63.62 -5.01 9.39
C GLN A 511 -62.85 -6.05 8.57
N GLU A 512 -63.45 -6.56 7.48
CA GLU A 512 -62.83 -7.52 6.57
C GLU A 512 -61.63 -6.90 5.86
N LEU A 513 -61.73 -5.65 5.35
CA LEU A 513 -60.65 -4.92 4.71
C LEU A 513 -59.51 -4.63 5.70
N LYS A 514 -59.83 -4.29 6.94
CA LYS A 514 -58.83 -4.04 7.99
C LYS A 514 -58.11 -5.31 8.41
N ASN A 515 -58.78 -6.45 8.46
CA ASN A 515 -58.14 -7.73 8.73
C ASN A 515 -57.16 -8.12 7.60
N LEU A 516 -57.59 -7.98 6.35
CA LEU A 516 -56.75 -8.25 5.18
C LEU A 516 -55.53 -7.31 5.11
N GLU A 517 -55.73 -6.03 5.45
CA GLU A 517 -54.61 -5.07 5.57
C GLU A 517 -53.60 -5.50 6.64
N SER A 518 -54.08 -5.89 7.82
CA SER A 518 -53.26 -6.37 8.92
C SER A 518 -52.47 -7.61 8.51
N ASP A 519 -53.10 -8.55 7.80
CA ASP A 519 -52.44 -9.77 7.33
C ASP A 519 -51.34 -9.47 6.31
N ILE A 520 -51.57 -8.53 5.37
CA ILE A 520 -50.58 -8.12 4.37
C ILE A 520 -49.41 -7.39 5.03
N LEU A 521 -49.66 -6.43 5.92
CA LEU A 521 -48.60 -5.68 6.62
C LEU A 521 -47.73 -6.59 7.51
N THR A 522 -48.42 -7.47 8.26
CA THR A 522 -47.72 -8.44 9.12
C THR A 522 -46.89 -9.44 8.29
N ALA A 523 -47.39 -9.84 7.11
CA ALA A 523 -46.65 -10.71 6.22
C ALA A 523 -45.40 -10.03 5.66
N ALA A 524 -45.44 -8.72 5.34
CA ALA A 524 -44.30 -7.95 4.85
C ALA A 524 -43.18 -7.88 5.88
N ASP A 525 -43.51 -7.52 7.12
CA ASP A 525 -42.51 -7.44 8.18
C ASP A 525 -41.90 -8.82 8.51
N ARG A 526 -42.78 -9.87 8.54
CA ARG A 526 -42.32 -11.23 8.83
C ARG A 526 -41.43 -11.81 7.73
N VAL A 527 -41.74 -11.59 6.45
CA VAL A 527 -40.94 -12.11 5.37
C VAL A 527 -39.55 -11.43 5.36
N SER A 528 -39.49 -10.11 5.55
CA SER A 528 -38.24 -9.38 5.62
C SER A 528 -37.36 -9.84 6.80
N ALA A 529 -37.95 -10.05 7.97
CA ALA A 529 -37.23 -10.55 9.14
C ALA A 529 -36.70 -11.98 8.92
N LEU A 530 -37.54 -12.87 8.38
CA LEU A 530 -37.15 -14.26 8.10
C LEU A 530 -36.09 -14.37 7.02
N GLU A 531 -36.19 -13.60 5.96
CA GLU A 531 -35.17 -13.54 4.92
C GLU A 531 -33.84 -13.06 5.47
N TYR A 532 -33.85 -12.05 6.34
CA TYR A 532 -32.63 -11.54 6.99
C TYR A 532 -32.02 -12.59 7.94
N GLU A 533 -32.82 -13.35 8.67
CA GLU A 533 -32.35 -14.46 9.51
C GLU A 533 -31.66 -15.53 8.66
N LEU A 534 -32.31 -16.01 7.61
CA LEU A 534 -31.78 -17.01 6.69
C LEU A 534 -30.48 -16.54 6.00
N PHE A 535 -30.38 -15.25 5.69
CA PHE A 535 -29.18 -14.67 5.15
C PHE A 535 -28.03 -14.61 6.19
N THR A 536 -28.37 -14.27 7.44
CA THR A 536 -27.41 -14.24 8.53
C THR A 536 -26.87 -15.63 8.83
N ASP A 537 -27.72 -16.65 8.79
CA ASP A 537 -27.31 -18.04 8.94
C ASP A 537 -26.35 -18.47 7.81
N LEU A 538 -26.69 -18.16 6.55
CA LEU A 538 -25.80 -18.43 5.42
C LEU A 538 -24.45 -17.72 5.59
N ARG A 539 -24.45 -16.45 6.00
CA ARG A 539 -23.23 -15.68 6.21
C ARG A 539 -22.37 -16.28 7.32
N THR A 540 -22.97 -16.73 8.41
CA THR A 540 -22.29 -17.41 9.52
C THR A 540 -21.71 -18.76 9.09
N GLU A 541 -22.46 -19.52 8.28
CA GLU A 541 -21.99 -20.79 7.70
C GLU A 541 -20.74 -20.55 6.81
N LEU A 542 -20.77 -19.53 5.94
CA LEU A 542 -19.64 -19.16 5.09
C LEU A 542 -18.45 -18.66 5.91
N ALA A 543 -18.67 -17.85 6.94
CA ALA A 543 -17.62 -17.39 7.85
C ALA A 543 -16.89 -18.55 8.53
N GLY A 544 -17.60 -19.64 8.87
CA GLY A 544 -16.99 -20.87 9.39
C GLY A 544 -16.10 -21.62 8.39
N GLN A 545 -16.10 -21.24 7.11
CA GLN A 545 -15.29 -21.88 6.05
C GLN A 545 -14.15 -20.99 5.56
N VAL A 546 -13.80 -19.94 6.31
CA VAL A 546 -12.83 -18.92 5.92
C VAL A 546 -11.48 -19.51 5.51
N SER A 547 -10.92 -20.45 6.28
CA SER A 547 -9.60 -21.05 6.02
C SER A 547 -9.55 -21.83 4.70
N ARG A 548 -10.66 -22.54 4.33
CA ARG A 548 -10.75 -23.23 3.02
C ARG A 548 -10.75 -22.26 1.86
N ILE A 549 -11.50 -21.17 2.00
CA ILE A 549 -11.64 -20.16 0.94
C ILE A 549 -10.32 -19.39 0.81
N GLN A 550 -9.67 -19.00 1.92
CA GLN A 550 -8.38 -18.33 1.89
C GLN A 550 -7.26 -19.20 1.31
N ALA A 551 -7.23 -20.49 1.63
CA ALA A 551 -6.27 -21.43 1.02
C ALA A 551 -6.43 -21.49 -0.50
N SER A 552 -7.67 -21.56 -1.00
CA SER A 552 -7.95 -21.53 -2.45
C SER A 552 -7.63 -20.16 -3.06
N ALA A 553 -7.93 -19.06 -2.37
CA ALA A 553 -7.60 -17.70 -2.81
C ALA A 553 -6.09 -17.51 -2.95
N SER A 554 -5.31 -17.98 -1.98
CA SER A 554 -3.84 -17.96 -2.01
C SER A 554 -3.28 -18.80 -3.17
N ALA A 555 -3.85 -19.98 -3.42
CA ALA A 555 -3.45 -20.82 -4.55
C ALA A 555 -3.76 -20.14 -5.91
N VAL A 556 -4.90 -19.47 -6.03
CA VAL A 556 -5.26 -18.67 -7.20
C VAL A 556 -4.30 -17.50 -7.38
N ALA A 557 -3.97 -16.77 -6.31
CA ALA A 557 -3.06 -15.63 -6.34
C ALA A 557 -1.64 -16.04 -6.79
N GLU A 558 -1.13 -17.16 -6.28
CA GLU A 558 0.17 -17.71 -6.68
C GLU A 558 0.16 -18.15 -8.15
N LEU A 559 -0.88 -18.85 -8.58
CA LEU A 559 -1.03 -19.30 -9.97
C LEU A 559 -1.10 -18.10 -10.92
N ASP A 560 -1.87 -17.08 -10.59
CA ASP A 560 -2.02 -15.88 -11.39
C ASP A 560 -0.69 -15.11 -11.52
N SER A 561 0.06 -15.00 -10.42
CA SER A 561 1.40 -14.40 -10.42
C SER A 561 2.37 -15.18 -11.31
N LEU A 562 2.37 -16.53 -11.26
CA LEU A 562 3.19 -17.38 -12.11
C LEU A 562 2.79 -17.28 -13.59
N CYS A 563 1.50 -17.25 -13.89
CA CYS A 563 1.00 -17.02 -15.26
C CYS A 563 1.40 -15.63 -15.78
N SER A 564 1.38 -14.61 -14.92
CA SER A 564 1.84 -13.26 -15.27
C SER A 564 3.31 -13.25 -15.64
N LEU A 565 4.19 -13.84 -14.82
CA LEU A 565 5.63 -13.93 -15.10
C LEU A 565 5.90 -14.70 -16.39
N ALA A 566 5.21 -15.83 -16.61
CA ALA A 566 5.33 -16.63 -17.83
C ALA A 566 4.88 -15.86 -19.09
N SER A 567 3.76 -15.14 -19.00
CA SER A 567 3.25 -14.32 -20.11
C SER A 567 4.21 -13.19 -20.47
N VAL A 568 4.80 -12.55 -19.45
CA VAL A 568 5.82 -11.49 -19.64
C VAL A 568 7.08 -12.08 -20.27
N ALA A 569 7.52 -13.24 -19.81
CA ALA A 569 8.70 -13.95 -20.35
C ALA A 569 8.56 -14.23 -21.85
N VAL A 570 7.41 -14.77 -22.26
CA VAL A 570 7.13 -15.06 -23.68
C VAL A 570 7.01 -13.77 -24.49
N SER A 571 6.25 -12.79 -24.00
CA SER A 571 5.98 -11.56 -24.76
C SER A 571 7.23 -10.70 -24.97
N ASN A 572 8.20 -10.74 -24.04
CA ASN A 572 9.41 -9.92 -24.09
C ASN A 572 10.68 -10.72 -24.41
N GLY A 573 10.57 -12.02 -24.70
CA GLY A 573 11.71 -12.87 -25.02
C GLY A 573 12.74 -12.94 -23.89
N TYR A 574 12.29 -13.24 -22.65
CA TYR A 574 13.15 -13.42 -21.50
C TYR A 574 13.65 -14.86 -21.44
N CYS A 575 14.85 -15.06 -20.88
CA CYS A 575 15.43 -16.39 -20.69
C CYS A 575 15.35 -16.85 -19.23
N ARG A 576 15.34 -18.17 -19.02
CA ARG A 576 15.49 -18.74 -17.68
C ARG A 576 16.93 -18.51 -17.18
N PRO A 577 17.14 -17.83 -16.03
CA PRO A 577 18.46 -17.73 -15.43
C PRO A 577 18.82 -19.02 -14.70
N THR A 578 20.12 -19.31 -14.60
CA THR A 578 20.67 -20.28 -13.64
C THR A 578 21.04 -19.53 -12.38
N VAL A 579 20.46 -19.88 -11.25
CA VAL A 579 20.76 -19.27 -9.95
C VAL A 579 21.49 -20.29 -9.09
N ASP A 580 22.61 -19.88 -8.49
CA ASP A 580 23.46 -20.76 -7.65
C ASP A 580 24.17 -19.98 -6.54
N ASP A 581 24.94 -20.69 -5.70
CA ASP A 581 25.71 -20.11 -4.61
C ASP A 581 27.16 -19.74 -5.02
N SER A 582 27.45 -19.65 -6.31
CA SER A 582 28.82 -19.44 -6.82
C SER A 582 29.36 -18.03 -6.61
N GLY A 583 28.52 -17.08 -6.30
CA GLY A 583 28.87 -15.66 -6.19
C GLY A 583 29.19 -14.99 -7.53
N VAL A 584 28.99 -15.67 -8.67
CA VAL A 584 29.23 -15.17 -10.03
C VAL A 584 28.03 -14.40 -10.54
N LEU A 585 28.24 -13.29 -11.24
CA LEU A 585 27.24 -12.63 -12.07
C LEU A 585 27.72 -12.66 -13.52
N GLU A 586 27.06 -13.46 -14.34
CA GLU A 586 27.32 -13.58 -15.76
C GLU A 586 26.00 -13.37 -16.51
N ILE A 587 25.95 -12.29 -17.28
CA ILE A 587 24.77 -11.90 -18.05
C ILE A 587 25.22 -11.63 -19.47
N HIS A 588 24.63 -12.32 -20.42
CA HIS A 588 24.86 -12.10 -21.85
C HIS A 588 23.67 -11.38 -22.48
N ASP A 589 23.98 -10.35 -23.25
CA ASP A 589 22.96 -9.53 -23.95
C ASP A 589 21.82 -9.07 -23.01
N GLY A 590 22.18 -8.60 -21.81
CA GLY A 590 21.23 -8.08 -20.84
C GLY A 590 20.53 -6.81 -21.34
N ARG A 591 19.25 -6.66 -21.01
CA ARG A 591 18.39 -5.54 -21.43
C ARG A 591 17.70 -4.92 -20.21
N HIS A 592 17.38 -3.64 -20.28
CA HIS A 592 16.64 -2.98 -19.19
C HIS A 592 15.14 -3.16 -19.38
N PRO A 593 14.43 -3.90 -18.52
CA PRO A 593 13.05 -4.32 -18.75
C PRO A 593 12.08 -3.14 -18.92
N VAL A 594 12.28 -2.07 -18.15
CA VAL A 594 11.39 -0.91 -18.17
C VAL A 594 11.69 -0.01 -19.38
N VAL A 595 12.97 0.30 -19.63
CA VAL A 595 13.38 1.19 -20.72
C VAL A 595 13.02 0.59 -22.08
N GLU A 596 13.22 -0.71 -22.25
CA GLU A 596 12.84 -1.44 -23.47
C GLU A 596 11.33 -1.30 -23.75
N LYS A 597 10.50 -1.47 -22.73
CA LYS A 597 9.04 -1.39 -22.86
C LYS A 597 8.51 0.04 -23.01
N MET A 598 9.21 1.03 -22.44
CA MET A 598 8.83 2.45 -22.57
C MET A 598 9.16 3.03 -23.94
N ARG A 599 10.05 2.39 -24.71
CA ARG A 599 10.51 2.85 -26.02
C ARG A 599 10.37 1.74 -27.07
N PRO A 600 9.17 1.30 -27.40
CA PRO A 600 8.96 0.19 -28.34
C PRO A 600 9.48 0.50 -29.76
N ASP A 601 9.56 1.78 -30.12
CA ASP A 601 10.02 2.24 -31.42
C ASP A 601 11.56 2.32 -31.56
N ALA A 602 12.31 2.11 -30.47
CA ALA A 602 13.77 2.16 -30.45
C ALA A 602 14.33 0.83 -29.96
N LEU A 603 15.19 0.21 -30.78
CA LEU A 603 15.90 -1.00 -30.37
C LEU A 603 16.78 -0.71 -29.15
N PHE A 604 16.59 -1.49 -28.11
CA PHE A 604 17.48 -1.45 -26.94
C PHE A 604 18.82 -2.12 -27.27
N VAL A 605 19.93 -1.48 -26.89
CA VAL A 605 21.27 -2.06 -27.10
C VAL A 605 21.60 -2.96 -25.92
N PRO A 606 21.71 -4.29 -26.13
CA PRO A 606 21.97 -5.21 -25.03
C PRO A 606 23.44 -5.12 -24.58
N ASN A 607 23.68 -5.41 -23.29
CA ASN A 607 25.00 -5.36 -22.69
C ASN A 607 25.32 -6.59 -21.87
N ASP A 608 26.59 -6.99 -21.89
CA ASP A 608 27.12 -8.09 -21.11
C ASP A 608 27.59 -7.61 -19.74
N THR A 609 27.58 -8.50 -18.76
CA THR A 609 28.09 -8.26 -17.41
C THR A 609 28.79 -9.51 -16.90
N TYR A 610 30.02 -9.33 -16.43
CA TYR A 610 30.84 -10.40 -15.87
C TYR A 610 31.43 -9.91 -14.54
N MET A 611 31.10 -10.62 -13.46
CA MET A 611 31.65 -10.34 -12.12
C MET A 611 31.81 -11.66 -11.36
N GLY A 612 32.96 -11.87 -10.76
CA GLY A 612 33.25 -13.10 -10.03
C GLY A 612 34.70 -13.11 -9.54
N GLU A 613 35.16 -14.27 -9.03
CA GLU A 613 36.52 -14.38 -8.51
C GLU A 613 37.59 -14.24 -9.60
N LYS A 614 37.32 -14.76 -10.82
CA LYS A 614 38.25 -14.71 -11.94
C LYS A 614 38.17 -13.41 -12.72
N GLU A 615 36.95 -12.93 -12.93
CA GLU A 615 36.62 -11.75 -13.73
C GLU A 615 36.77 -10.44 -12.96
N GLY A 616 36.94 -10.55 -11.62
CA GLY A 616 36.93 -9.40 -10.72
C GLY A 616 35.55 -9.07 -10.16
N ARG A 617 35.55 -8.44 -9.00
CA ARG A 617 34.32 -8.10 -8.26
C ARG A 617 33.92 -6.63 -8.36
N ALA A 618 34.80 -5.77 -8.85
CA ALA A 618 34.52 -4.34 -9.00
C ALA A 618 34.75 -3.90 -10.46
N ALA A 619 33.73 -3.27 -11.01
CA ALA A 619 33.73 -2.73 -12.37
C ALA A 619 33.68 -1.19 -12.32
N ILE A 620 34.72 -0.53 -12.77
CA ILE A 620 34.80 0.93 -12.98
C ILE A 620 34.14 1.23 -14.33
N ILE A 621 33.12 2.05 -14.36
CA ILE A 621 32.41 2.39 -15.58
C ILE A 621 32.59 3.86 -15.89
N THR A 622 33.34 4.15 -16.94
CA THR A 622 33.62 5.51 -17.41
C THR A 622 32.77 5.90 -18.62
N GLY A 623 32.69 7.17 -18.90
CA GLY A 623 31.97 7.71 -20.04
C GLY A 623 30.97 8.84 -19.66
N PRO A 624 30.38 9.52 -20.65
CA PRO A 624 29.51 10.68 -20.40
C PRO A 624 28.14 10.26 -19.79
N ASN A 625 27.49 11.19 -19.03
CA ASN A 625 26.28 10.91 -18.29
C ASN A 625 25.08 10.49 -19.16
N MET A 626 24.94 11.03 -20.36
CA MET A 626 23.84 10.70 -21.27
C MET A 626 24.04 9.38 -22.03
N ALA A 627 25.20 8.75 -21.90
CA ALA A 627 25.51 7.55 -22.67
C ALA A 627 24.87 6.26 -22.13
N GLY A 628 24.35 6.27 -20.89
CA GLY A 628 23.57 5.15 -20.34
C GLY A 628 24.24 4.36 -19.22
N LYS A 629 25.29 4.89 -18.54
CA LYS A 629 25.95 4.24 -17.37
C LYS A 629 24.95 3.79 -16.30
N SER A 630 24.20 4.75 -15.76
CA SER A 630 23.21 4.49 -14.69
C SER A 630 22.09 3.53 -15.15
N THR A 631 21.70 3.57 -16.44
CA THR A 631 20.73 2.63 -17.02
C THR A 631 21.30 1.22 -17.03
N TYR A 632 22.57 1.05 -17.40
CA TYR A 632 23.24 -0.25 -17.40
C TYR A 632 23.36 -0.82 -15.97
N MET A 633 23.78 -0.02 -15.01
CA MET A 633 23.91 -0.48 -13.62
C MET A 633 22.55 -0.90 -13.04
N ARG A 634 21.50 -0.09 -13.27
CA ARG A 634 20.13 -0.46 -12.88
C ARG A 634 19.65 -1.72 -13.57
N GLN A 635 19.97 -1.91 -14.85
CA GLN A 635 19.66 -3.13 -15.60
C GLN A 635 20.20 -4.37 -14.89
N VAL A 636 21.46 -4.35 -14.47
CA VAL A 636 22.10 -5.47 -13.76
C VAL A 636 21.35 -5.78 -12.46
N ALA A 637 21.07 -4.76 -11.64
CA ALA A 637 20.32 -4.93 -10.40
C ALA A 637 18.91 -5.51 -10.64
N LEU A 638 18.21 -5.01 -11.66
CA LEU A 638 16.87 -5.48 -11.99
C LEU A 638 16.87 -6.93 -12.51
N ILE A 639 17.91 -7.35 -13.26
CA ILE A 639 18.09 -8.73 -13.70
C ILE A 639 18.31 -9.65 -12.51
N VAL A 640 19.19 -9.28 -11.57
CA VAL A 640 19.42 -10.03 -10.33
C VAL A 640 18.12 -10.16 -9.52
N LEU A 641 17.41 -9.06 -9.33
CA LEU A 641 16.14 -9.06 -8.59
C LEU A 641 15.08 -9.94 -9.25
N LEU A 642 14.94 -9.85 -10.59
CA LEU A 642 14.02 -10.69 -11.35
C LEU A 642 14.35 -12.18 -11.20
N ALA A 643 15.62 -12.56 -11.26
CA ALA A 643 16.05 -13.93 -11.04
C ALA A 643 15.66 -14.41 -9.62
N GLN A 644 15.88 -13.60 -8.60
CA GLN A 644 15.61 -13.97 -7.21
C GLN A 644 14.13 -13.91 -6.81
N ILE A 645 13.25 -13.34 -7.61
CA ILE A 645 11.81 -13.60 -7.46
C ILE A 645 11.34 -14.88 -8.18
N GLY A 646 12.25 -15.61 -8.85
CA GLY A 646 11.92 -16.80 -9.62
C GLY A 646 11.36 -16.50 -11.01
N SER A 647 11.57 -15.30 -11.54
CA SER A 647 11.18 -14.90 -12.90
C SER A 647 12.27 -15.22 -13.92
N PHE A 648 11.87 -15.33 -15.19
CA PHE A 648 12.79 -15.21 -16.31
C PHE A 648 13.31 -13.78 -16.43
N VAL A 649 14.48 -13.60 -17.03
CA VAL A 649 15.22 -12.33 -17.07
C VAL A 649 15.40 -11.83 -18.50
N PRO A 650 15.45 -10.48 -18.70
CA PRO A 650 15.66 -9.86 -20.01
C PRO A 650 17.13 -9.99 -20.46
N ALA A 651 17.53 -11.18 -20.83
CA ALA A 651 18.88 -11.50 -21.31
C ALA A 651 18.82 -12.66 -22.34
N LYS A 652 19.92 -12.89 -23.05
CA LYS A 652 20.09 -14.08 -23.89
C LYS A 652 20.37 -15.31 -23.03
N SER A 653 21.22 -15.16 -22.02
CA SER A 653 21.49 -16.13 -20.97
C SER A 653 21.98 -15.43 -19.72
N ALA A 654 21.75 -16.00 -18.55
CA ALA A 654 22.24 -15.47 -17.29
C ALA A 654 22.57 -16.61 -16.31
N ARG A 655 23.72 -16.48 -15.63
CA ARG A 655 24.11 -17.26 -14.47
C ARG A 655 24.40 -16.32 -13.31
N LEU A 656 23.68 -16.49 -12.23
CA LEU A 656 23.63 -15.51 -11.16
C LEU A 656 23.82 -16.18 -9.81
N GLY A 657 24.90 -15.84 -9.13
CA GLY A 657 25.06 -16.15 -7.72
C GLY A 657 24.06 -15.36 -6.88
N VAL A 658 23.51 -15.98 -5.85
CA VAL A 658 22.58 -15.31 -4.94
C VAL A 658 23.20 -14.03 -4.36
N VAL A 659 22.43 -12.95 -4.34
CA VAL A 659 22.76 -11.65 -3.77
C VAL A 659 21.86 -11.43 -2.55
N ASP A 660 22.48 -11.13 -1.42
CA ASP A 660 21.76 -10.93 -0.15
C ASP A 660 21.14 -9.54 -0.02
N ARG A 661 21.80 -8.52 -0.62
CA ARG A 661 21.37 -7.12 -0.57
C ARG A 661 21.73 -6.40 -1.85
N ILE A 662 20.89 -5.49 -2.28
CA ILE A 662 21.19 -4.54 -3.36
C ILE A 662 21.18 -3.15 -2.78
N PHE A 663 22.32 -2.47 -2.87
CA PHE A 663 22.47 -1.08 -2.49
C PHE A 663 22.63 -0.19 -3.71
N THR A 664 22.01 0.97 -3.69
CA THR A 664 22.12 1.92 -4.80
C THR A 664 22.39 3.32 -4.27
N ARG A 665 23.45 3.92 -4.75
CA ARG A 665 23.72 5.34 -4.64
C ARG A 665 23.76 5.93 -6.04
N ILE A 666 22.63 6.51 -6.48
CA ILE A 666 22.44 7.04 -7.84
C ILE A 666 21.89 8.46 -7.72
N GLY A 667 22.71 9.46 -8.06
CA GLY A 667 22.36 10.88 -8.13
C GLY A 667 21.64 11.47 -6.91
N ALA A 668 22.05 12.62 -6.41
CA ALA A 668 21.32 13.30 -5.33
C ALA A 668 19.97 13.83 -5.84
N SER A 669 18.89 13.49 -5.20
CA SER A 669 17.72 14.36 -5.16
C SER A 669 17.99 15.39 -4.05
N ASP A 670 18.02 16.68 -4.38
CA ASP A 670 18.10 17.74 -3.38
C ASP A 670 16.95 17.59 -2.40
N ASP A 671 17.23 17.06 -1.22
CA ASP A 671 16.28 17.07 -0.11
C ASP A 671 16.54 18.34 0.70
N LEU A 672 16.05 19.45 0.18
CA LEU A 672 16.14 20.77 0.81
C LEU A 672 15.44 20.82 2.18
N SER A 673 14.59 19.84 2.48
CA SER A 673 13.83 19.80 3.74
C SER A 673 14.69 19.43 4.95
N ALA A 674 15.81 18.74 4.76
CA ALA A 674 16.67 18.28 5.84
C ALA A 674 17.79 19.29 6.22
N GLY A 675 17.97 20.38 5.46
CA GLY A 675 18.99 21.40 5.73
C GLY A 675 20.45 20.90 5.66
N GLN A 676 20.68 19.69 5.14
CA GLN A 676 22.01 19.11 4.97
C GLN A 676 22.55 19.40 3.57
N SER A 677 23.89 19.55 3.47
CA SER A 677 24.52 19.68 2.16
C SER A 677 24.39 18.37 1.38
N THR A 678 24.23 18.47 0.05
CA THR A 678 24.16 17.30 -0.85
C THR A 678 25.34 16.35 -0.67
N PHE A 679 26.52 16.89 -0.35
CA PHE A 679 27.72 16.10 -0.08
C PHE A 679 27.61 15.31 1.25
N MET A 680 27.06 15.92 2.31
CA MET A 680 26.85 15.22 3.58
C MET A 680 25.85 14.08 3.45
N VAL A 681 24.75 14.29 2.73
CA VAL A 681 23.77 13.25 2.42
C VAL A 681 24.43 12.10 1.65
N GLU A 682 25.25 12.43 0.64
CA GLU A 682 26.01 11.45 -0.13
C GLU A 682 26.93 10.61 0.77
N MET A 683 27.69 11.25 1.64
CA MET A 683 28.63 10.57 2.51
C MET A 683 27.91 9.70 3.56
N THR A 684 26.78 10.14 4.06
CA THR A 684 25.94 9.34 4.97
C THR A 684 25.42 8.09 4.26
N GLU A 685 24.86 8.21 3.05
CA GLU A 685 24.39 7.07 2.26
C GLU A 685 25.53 6.07 1.96
N VAL A 686 26.71 6.56 1.59
CA VAL A 686 27.89 5.72 1.34
C VAL A 686 28.35 5.03 2.63
N SER A 687 28.36 5.74 3.76
CA SER A 687 28.69 5.18 5.06
C SER A 687 27.73 4.04 5.45
N ASP A 688 26.43 4.25 5.31
CA ASP A 688 25.40 3.25 5.60
C ASP A 688 25.58 1.99 4.73
N ILE A 689 25.85 2.18 3.43
CA ILE A 689 26.14 1.09 2.50
C ILE A 689 27.38 0.30 2.95
N LEU A 690 28.49 0.96 3.24
CA LEU A 690 29.75 0.29 3.59
C LEU A 690 29.67 -0.47 4.94
N HIS A 691 28.83 -0.02 5.88
CA HIS A 691 28.61 -0.71 7.14
C HIS A 691 27.67 -1.91 7.01
N ALA A 692 26.63 -1.80 6.16
CA ALA A 692 25.61 -2.82 6.05
C ALA A 692 25.91 -3.88 4.96
N ALA A 693 26.77 -3.58 3.97
CA ALA A 693 27.07 -4.50 2.87
C ALA A 693 27.89 -5.70 3.33
N THR A 694 27.67 -6.82 2.64
CA THR A 694 28.43 -8.07 2.80
C THR A 694 29.19 -8.39 1.51
N LYS A 695 29.99 -9.43 1.53
CA LYS A 695 30.71 -9.94 0.33
C LYS A 695 29.74 -10.44 -0.76
N ASP A 696 28.50 -10.79 -0.39
CA ASP A 696 27.52 -11.32 -1.30
C ASP A 696 26.56 -10.23 -1.82
N SER A 697 26.72 -8.99 -1.34
CA SER A 697 25.94 -7.83 -1.76
C SER A 697 26.31 -7.32 -3.16
N LEU A 698 25.36 -6.66 -3.81
CA LEU A 698 25.54 -5.93 -5.06
C LEU A 698 25.45 -4.41 -4.79
N LEU A 699 26.54 -3.72 -5.04
CA LEU A 699 26.66 -2.26 -4.85
C LEU A 699 26.60 -1.53 -6.19
N ILE A 700 25.75 -0.53 -6.28
CA ILE A 700 25.64 0.38 -7.42
C ILE A 700 25.97 1.77 -6.94
N LEU A 701 27.18 2.21 -7.26
CA LEU A 701 27.72 3.48 -6.82
C LEU A 701 27.93 4.40 -8.03
N ASP A 702 27.13 5.46 -8.13
CA ASP A 702 27.14 6.38 -9.27
C ASP A 702 27.64 7.76 -8.83
N GLU A 703 28.77 8.18 -9.41
CA GLU A 703 29.39 9.52 -9.25
C GLU A 703 29.71 9.91 -7.80
N ILE A 704 30.36 9.02 -7.05
CA ILE A 704 30.78 9.28 -5.67
C ILE A 704 31.87 10.37 -5.67
N GLY A 705 31.78 11.30 -4.72
CA GLY A 705 32.74 12.37 -4.49
C GLY A 705 32.52 13.63 -5.33
N ARG A 706 31.37 13.73 -6.05
CA ARG A 706 31.12 14.88 -6.94
C ARG A 706 30.71 16.16 -6.20
N GLY A 707 30.27 16.06 -4.95
CA GLY A 707 29.80 17.20 -4.17
C GLY A 707 30.86 18.06 -3.47
N THR A 708 32.15 17.79 -3.70
CA THR A 708 33.29 18.50 -3.06
C THR A 708 34.38 18.87 -4.05
N SER A 709 35.55 19.30 -3.57
CA SER A 709 36.68 19.61 -4.44
C SER A 709 37.16 18.38 -5.20
N THR A 710 37.71 18.57 -6.40
CA THR A 710 38.11 17.48 -7.31
C THR A 710 39.05 16.48 -6.64
N PHE A 711 40.08 16.95 -5.94
CA PHE A 711 41.07 16.07 -5.30
C PHE A 711 40.49 15.33 -4.09
N ASP A 712 39.68 16.00 -3.23
CA ASP A 712 39.04 15.36 -2.09
C ASP A 712 38.03 14.30 -2.57
N GLY A 713 37.21 14.68 -3.54
CA GLY A 713 36.19 13.77 -4.12
C GLY A 713 36.82 12.54 -4.76
N MET A 714 37.88 12.72 -5.53
CA MET A 714 38.63 11.62 -6.13
C MET A 714 39.30 10.73 -5.08
N SER A 715 39.90 11.33 -4.03
CA SER A 715 40.51 10.57 -2.94
C SER A 715 39.50 9.71 -2.19
N ILE A 716 38.34 10.25 -1.89
CA ILE A 716 37.22 9.51 -1.27
C ILE A 716 36.74 8.40 -2.19
N ALA A 717 36.47 8.71 -3.46
CA ALA A 717 35.98 7.75 -4.45
C ALA A 717 36.92 6.55 -4.60
N ARG A 718 38.24 6.84 -4.65
CA ARG A 718 39.31 5.83 -4.68
C ARG A 718 39.33 4.97 -3.43
N ALA A 719 39.27 5.56 -2.25
CA ALA A 719 39.27 4.85 -0.98
C ALA A 719 38.04 3.94 -0.81
N VAL A 720 36.87 4.43 -1.21
CA VAL A 720 35.61 3.64 -1.23
C VAL A 720 35.74 2.45 -2.16
N LEU A 721 36.25 2.63 -3.37
CA LEU A 721 36.43 1.55 -4.33
C LEU A 721 37.46 0.52 -3.85
N GLU A 722 38.62 0.97 -3.27
CA GLU A 722 39.60 0.10 -2.64
C GLU A 722 38.97 -0.75 -1.50
N TYR A 723 38.10 -0.14 -0.69
CA TYR A 723 37.43 -0.83 0.38
C TYR A 723 36.44 -1.89 -0.15
N CYS A 724 35.65 -1.54 -1.15
CA CYS A 724 34.65 -2.44 -1.77
C CYS A 724 35.30 -3.61 -2.52
N ALA A 725 36.43 -3.36 -3.20
CA ALA A 725 37.10 -4.37 -4.03
C ALA A 725 37.99 -5.34 -3.22
N ASP A 726 38.48 -4.94 -2.05
CA ASP A 726 39.40 -5.75 -1.24
C ASP A 726 38.62 -6.91 -0.55
N PRO A 727 38.88 -8.19 -0.89
CA PRO A 727 38.23 -9.32 -0.27
C PRO A 727 38.48 -9.46 1.24
N LYS A 728 39.51 -8.81 1.78
CA LYS A 728 39.84 -8.80 3.21
C LYS A 728 39.02 -7.76 3.98
N LYS A 729 38.46 -6.77 3.29
CA LYS A 729 37.58 -5.75 3.87
C LYS A 729 36.12 -6.05 3.59
N LEU A 730 35.66 -5.80 2.39
CA LEU A 730 34.28 -6.05 1.98
C LEU A 730 34.18 -7.11 0.86
N GLY A 731 34.90 -6.94 -0.25
CA GLY A 731 34.90 -7.87 -1.37
C GLY A 731 33.53 -8.02 -2.06
N ALA A 732 32.69 -6.99 -2.01
CA ALA A 732 31.35 -7.00 -2.60
C ALA A 732 31.37 -6.80 -4.11
N LYS A 733 30.35 -7.31 -4.81
CA LYS A 733 30.13 -7.04 -6.23
C LYS A 733 29.77 -5.58 -6.42
N THR A 734 30.63 -4.81 -7.08
CA THR A 734 30.50 -3.34 -7.15
C THR A 734 30.52 -2.83 -8.58
N LEU A 735 29.44 -2.17 -8.99
CA LEU A 735 29.39 -1.37 -10.21
C LEU A 735 29.62 0.09 -9.83
N PHE A 736 30.73 0.66 -10.27
CA PHE A 736 31.19 1.98 -9.88
C PHE A 736 31.29 2.91 -11.10
N ALA A 737 30.28 3.76 -11.27
CA ALA A 737 30.37 4.77 -12.35
C ALA A 737 31.02 6.03 -11.85
N THR A 738 31.96 6.56 -12.66
CA THR A 738 32.72 7.74 -12.29
C THR A 738 33.07 8.60 -13.51
N HIS A 739 33.37 9.87 -13.21
CA HIS A 739 33.99 10.81 -14.16
C HIS A 739 35.48 11.02 -13.91
N TYR A 740 35.99 10.44 -12.81
CA TYR A 740 37.41 10.50 -12.51
C TYR A 740 38.15 9.45 -13.35
N HIS A 741 38.81 9.89 -14.44
CA HIS A 741 39.56 9.01 -15.34
C HIS A 741 40.78 8.39 -14.64
N GLU A 742 41.33 9.07 -13.66
CA GLU A 742 42.48 8.63 -12.85
C GLU A 742 42.15 7.32 -12.07
N LEU A 743 40.89 7.04 -11.78
CA LEU A 743 40.51 5.80 -11.13
C LEU A 743 40.69 4.57 -12.04
N THR A 744 40.78 4.74 -13.35
CA THR A 744 41.04 3.63 -14.28
C THR A 744 42.38 2.98 -14.07
N ASP A 745 43.38 3.71 -13.52
CA ASP A 745 44.70 3.16 -13.19
C ASP A 745 44.64 2.08 -12.09
N MET A 746 43.52 2.01 -11.36
CA MET A 746 43.33 1.03 -10.31
C MET A 746 43.23 -0.41 -10.83
N GLU A 747 42.86 -0.64 -12.08
CA GLU A 747 42.86 -1.96 -12.71
C GLU A 747 44.24 -2.61 -12.65
N HIS A 748 45.31 -1.78 -12.78
CA HIS A 748 46.72 -2.25 -12.75
C HIS A 748 47.24 -2.42 -11.31
N SER A 749 46.66 -1.73 -10.35
CA SER A 749 47.14 -1.69 -8.96
C SER A 749 46.34 -2.57 -7.99
N LEU A 750 45.10 -2.90 -8.32
CA LEU A 750 44.16 -3.65 -7.45
C LEU A 750 43.64 -4.89 -8.16
N PRO A 751 43.96 -6.09 -7.64
CA PRO A 751 43.39 -7.33 -8.17
C PRO A 751 41.86 -7.32 -7.98
N GLY A 752 41.13 -7.72 -9.02
CA GLY A 752 39.67 -7.82 -8.96
C GLY A 752 38.91 -6.54 -9.35
N VAL A 753 39.62 -5.51 -9.83
CA VAL A 753 39.06 -4.32 -10.45
C VAL A 753 39.22 -4.39 -11.96
N GLN A 754 38.17 -4.10 -12.70
CA GLN A 754 38.16 -4.04 -14.17
C GLN A 754 37.56 -2.73 -14.65
N ASN A 755 38.12 -2.23 -15.76
CA ASN A 755 37.63 -1.02 -16.40
C ASN A 755 36.68 -1.35 -17.53
N TYR A 756 35.60 -0.58 -17.59
CA TYR A 756 34.63 -0.57 -18.67
C TYR A 756 34.36 0.86 -19.10
N ASN A 757 34.07 1.04 -20.38
CA ASN A 757 33.58 2.31 -20.88
C ASN A 757 32.39 2.14 -21.81
N ILE A 758 31.67 3.22 -22.06
CA ILE A 758 30.62 3.23 -23.05
C ILE A 758 31.19 3.55 -24.42
N ALA A 759 31.00 2.62 -25.35
CA ALA A 759 31.46 2.77 -26.72
C ALA A 759 30.87 4.02 -27.40
N VAL A 760 31.73 4.81 -27.98
CA VAL A 760 31.42 6.05 -28.69
C VAL A 760 31.97 5.98 -30.12
N ARG A 761 31.17 6.37 -31.09
CA ARG A 761 31.59 6.48 -32.50
C ARG A 761 31.65 7.97 -32.89
N ALA A 762 32.81 8.45 -33.25
CA ALA A 762 32.97 9.78 -33.85
C ALA A 762 32.68 9.69 -35.38
N ARG A 763 31.83 10.55 -35.89
CA ARG A 763 31.57 10.72 -37.32
C ARG A 763 31.78 12.18 -37.67
N GLY A 764 33.04 12.54 -38.02
CA GLY A 764 33.42 13.93 -38.15
C GLY A 764 33.37 14.66 -36.81
N GLU A 765 32.60 15.73 -36.71
CA GLU A 765 32.37 16.47 -35.47
C GLU A 765 31.17 15.94 -34.63
N GLU A 766 30.42 15.00 -35.17
CA GLU A 766 29.30 14.40 -34.47
C GLU A 766 29.75 13.17 -33.69
N ILE A 767 29.24 13.06 -32.44
CA ILE A 767 29.44 11.92 -31.57
C ILE A 767 28.15 11.15 -31.41
N ILE A 768 28.23 9.85 -31.71
CA ILE A 768 27.13 8.92 -31.55
C ILE A 768 27.46 7.99 -30.37
N PHE A 769 26.65 8.04 -29.31
CA PHE A 769 26.76 7.12 -28.21
C PHE A 769 26.15 5.78 -28.60
N LEU A 770 26.99 4.74 -28.65
CA LEU A 770 26.55 3.41 -29.05
C LEU A 770 25.79 2.68 -27.94
N ARG A 771 25.82 3.19 -26.70
CA ARG A 771 25.21 2.60 -25.49
C ARG A 771 25.67 1.17 -25.22
N LYS A 772 26.81 0.74 -25.80
CA LYS A 772 27.43 -0.55 -25.57
C LYS A 772 28.57 -0.39 -24.57
N ILE A 773 28.54 -1.18 -23.52
CA ILE A 773 29.61 -1.28 -22.54
C ILE A 773 30.70 -2.19 -23.14
N VAL A 774 31.94 -1.72 -23.10
CA VAL A 774 33.10 -2.43 -23.61
C VAL A 774 34.24 -2.42 -22.58
N PRO A 775 35.10 -3.43 -22.52
CA PRO A 775 36.27 -3.44 -21.65
C PRO A 775 37.22 -2.29 -21.95
N GLY A 776 37.92 -1.79 -20.91
CA GLY A 776 38.92 -0.73 -20.98
C GLY A 776 38.40 0.60 -20.47
N GLY A 777 39.32 1.52 -20.15
CA GLY A 777 39.00 2.88 -19.73
C GLY A 777 38.67 3.80 -20.92
N ALA A 778 37.97 4.92 -20.67
CA ALA A 778 37.74 5.96 -21.68
C ALA A 778 38.96 6.93 -21.72
N ASP A 779 39.52 7.09 -22.88
CA ASP A 779 40.70 7.95 -23.06
C ASP A 779 40.36 9.45 -23.11
N ARG A 780 39.10 9.84 -23.22
CA ARG A 780 38.66 11.24 -23.38
C ARG A 780 37.37 11.53 -22.67
N SER A 781 37.26 12.77 -22.18
CA SER A 781 35.95 13.29 -21.71
C SER A 781 35.15 13.85 -22.88
N TYR A 782 33.82 13.66 -22.86
CA TYR A 782 32.92 14.11 -23.90
C TYR A 782 31.94 15.20 -23.42
N GLY A 783 32.25 15.87 -22.32
CA GLY A 783 31.36 16.87 -21.69
C GLY A 783 31.01 18.03 -22.63
N ILE A 784 31.96 18.53 -23.44
CA ILE A 784 31.74 19.64 -24.37
C ILE A 784 30.79 19.20 -25.50
N GLU A 785 30.94 17.97 -25.98
CA GLU A 785 30.09 17.41 -27.02
C GLU A 785 28.65 17.20 -26.52
N VAL A 786 28.48 16.76 -25.28
CA VAL A 786 27.17 16.67 -24.63
C VAL A 786 26.54 18.06 -24.49
N ALA A 787 27.34 19.08 -24.10
CA ALA A 787 26.86 20.46 -24.02
C ALA A 787 26.36 20.98 -25.38
N ARG A 788 27.06 20.64 -26.47
CA ARG A 788 26.60 20.95 -27.84
C ARG A 788 25.29 20.25 -28.17
N LEU A 789 25.16 18.95 -27.86
CA LEU A 789 23.91 18.21 -28.07
C LEU A 789 22.74 18.78 -27.25
N ALA A 790 23.03 19.37 -26.10
CA ALA A 790 22.04 20.06 -25.26
C ALA A 790 21.65 21.44 -25.79
N GLY A 791 22.29 21.92 -26.88
CA GLY A 791 21.94 23.17 -27.54
C GLY A 791 22.63 24.41 -26.98
N LEU A 792 23.78 24.26 -26.29
CA LEU A 792 24.60 25.43 -25.89
C LEU A 792 25.06 26.19 -27.13
N PRO A 793 25.14 27.55 -27.06
CA PRO A 793 25.62 28.38 -28.18
C PRO A 793 27.01 27.96 -28.66
N GLU A 794 27.20 27.91 -29.98
CA GLU A 794 28.47 27.47 -30.62
C GLU A 794 29.69 28.28 -30.15
N GLY A 795 29.54 29.58 -29.85
CA GLY A 795 30.61 30.40 -29.32
C GLY A 795 31.10 29.93 -27.93
N VAL A 796 30.20 29.42 -27.07
CA VAL A 796 30.54 28.85 -25.77
C VAL A 796 31.24 27.51 -25.96
N ILE A 797 30.79 26.69 -26.90
CA ILE A 797 31.38 25.39 -27.22
C ILE A 797 32.82 25.56 -27.77
N ALA A 798 33.02 26.50 -28.70
CA ALA A 798 34.32 26.78 -29.26
C ALA A 798 35.30 27.27 -28.19
N ARG A 799 34.87 28.15 -27.29
CA ARG A 799 35.72 28.65 -26.19
C ARG A 799 36.00 27.52 -25.18
N ALA A 800 35.05 26.70 -24.86
CA ALA A 800 35.25 25.54 -23.98
C ALA A 800 36.28 24.56 -24.54
N LYS A 801 36.29 24.28 -25.84
CA LYS A 801 37.30 23.45 -26.51
C LYS A 801 38.67 24.06 -26.44
N THR A 802 38.79 25.38 -26.53
CA THR A 802 40.07 26.09 -26.40
C THR A 802 40.60 25.99 -24.98
N ILE A 803 39.74 26.25 -23.97
CA ILE A 803 40.13 26.16 -22.55
C ILE A 803 40.54 24.72 -22.20
N LEU A 804 39.85 23.72 -22.69
CA LEU A 804 40.21 22.32 -22.44
C LEU A 804 41.59 22.01 -22.94
N ARG A 805 41.95 22.45 -24.16
CA ARG A 805 43.31 22.27 -24.70
C ARG A 805 44.38 23.01 -23.88
N GLU A 806 44.07 24.21 -23.38
CA GLU A 806 44.95 24.97 -22.48
C GLU A 806 45.22 24.17 -21.21
N LEU A 807 44.17 23.68 -20.54
CA LEU A 807 44.28 22.89 -19.32
C LEU A 807 45.01 21.55 -19.54
N GLU A 808 44.73 20.82 -20.61
CA GLU A 808 45.40 19.57 -20.95
C GLU A 808 46.92 19.80 -21.25
N SER A 809 47.28 20.93 -21.83
CA SER A 809 48.67 21.29 -22.07
C SER A 809 49.46 21.67 -20.80
N GLU A 810 48.74 22.21 -19.79
CA GLU A 810 49.31 22.52 -18.47
C GLU A 810 49.47 21.25 -17.61
N ALA A 811 48.53 20.32 -17.67
CA ALA A 811 48.59 19.04 -16.95
C ALA A 811 49.75 18.13 -17.44
N GLY A 812 50.19 18.28 -18.68
CA GLY A 812 51.35 17.54 -19.24
C GLY A 812 52.73 18.04 -18.84
N LYS A 813 52.84 19.13 -18.07
CA LYS A 813 54.12 19.58 -17.51
C LYS A 813 54.34 18.87 -16.18
N PRO A 814 55.55 18.24 -15.94
CA PRO A 814 55.86 17.74 -14.62
C PRO A 814 55.76 18.92 -13.64
N PRO A 815 55.17 18.72 -12.46
CA PRO A 815 55.04 19.77 -11.48
C PRO A 815 56.45 20.31 -11.22
N ALA A 816 56.64 21.64 -11.38
CA ALA A 816 57.83 22.29 -10.90
C ALA A 816 58.05 21.86 -9.44
N PRO A 817 59.27 21.54 -9.00
CA PRO A 817 59.52 21.14 -7.65
C PRO A 817 58.88 22.21 -6.75
N ILE A 818 57.83 21.82 -6.05
CA ILE A 818 57.24 22.62 -5.00
C ILE A 818 58.39 22.78 -3.99
N GLN A 819 58.95 23.95 -3.90
CA GLN A 819 59.66 24.34 -2.70
C GLN A 819 58.63 24.20 -1.60
N GLU A 820 58.85 23.24 -0.73
CA GLU A 820 58.19 23.13 0.54
C GLU A 820 58.45 24.45 1.30
N GLU A 821 57.67 25.49 1.02
CA GLU A 821 57.38 26.45 2.05
C GLU A 821 56.45 25.72 3.00
N ALA A 822 57.04 25.19 4.05
CA ALA A 822 56.34 24.74 5.22
C ALA A 822 55.58 25.94 5.80
N ASP A 823 54.37 26.19 5.31
CA ASP A 823 53.40 26.95 6.05
C ASP A 823 52.91 26.10 7.23
N GLN A 824 53.82 26.02 8.23
CA GLN A 824 53.37 25.91 9.59
C GLN A 824 52.52 27.15 9.85
N VAL A 825 51.22 27.01 9.77
CA VAL A 825 50.27 27.98 10.37
C VAL A 825 50.59 27.97 11.86
N SER A 826 51.50 28.88 12.29
CA SER A 826 51.80 29.04 13.71
C SER A 826 50.53 29.54 14.40
N LEU A 827 50.31 29.13 15.62
CA LEU A 827 49.22 29.63 16.46
C LEU A 827 49.20 31.17 16.53
N SER A 828 50.36 31.84 16.30
CA SER A 828 50.46 33.29 16.20
C SER A 828 49.77 33.89 14.97
N SER A 829 49.72 33.20 13.81
CA SER A 829 49.04 33.75 12.61
C SER A 829 47.52 33.70 12.71
N LEU A 830 46.98 32.79 13.49
CA LEU A 830 45.55 32.74 13.80
C LEU A 830 45.13 33.88 14.72
N ALA A 831 45.94 34.17 15.77
CA ALA A 831 45.71 35.28 16.68
C ALA A 831 45.82 36.64 15.98
N GLU A 832 46.77 36.81 15.06
CA GLU A 832 46.90 38.03 14.24
C GLU A 832 45.68 38.21 13.33
N THR A 833 45.18 37.15 12.70
CA THR A 833 44.02 37.20 11.82
C THR A 833 42.76 37.57 12.61
N GLU A 834 42.58 37.03 13.82
CA GLU A 834 41.46 37.34 14.69
C GLU A 834 41.50 38.81 15.17
N VAL A 835 42.64 39.31 15.55
CA VAL A 835 42.86 40.71 15.94
C VAL A 835 42.56 41.67 14.80
N LEU A 836 43.04 41.36 13.59
CA LEU A 836 42.76 42.17 12.41
C LEU A 836 41.27 42.16 12.03
N SER A 837 40.61 41.01 12.13
CA SER A 837 39.18 40.91 11.85
C SER A 837 38.31 41.68 12.85
N ARG A 838 38.72 41.70 14.12
CA ARG A 838 38.03 42.47 15.16
C ARG A 838 38.26 43.98 14.97
N LEU A 839 39.46 44.40 14.68
CA LEU A 839 39.77 45.82 14.40
C LEU A 839 39.00 46.34 13.18
N ARG A 840 38.78 45.54 12.15
CA ARG A 840 37.97 45.94 10.97
C ARG A 840 36.50 46.05 11.24
N ARG A 841 35.96 45.41 12.26
CA ARG A 841 34.53 45.46 12.64
C ARG A 841 34.18 46.59 13.59
N GLU A 842 35.15 47.14 14.33
CA GLU A 842 34.89 48.18 15.31
C GLU A 842 34.78 49.55 14.64
N GLN A 843 33.74 50.25 15.02
CA GLN A 843 33.50 51.67 14.61
C GLN A 843 34.23 52.59 15.57
N VAL A 844 35.48 52.89 15.29
CA VAL A 844 36.42 53.66 16.15
C VAL A 844 35.85 55.03 16.54
N ASP A 845 35.09 55.67 15.64
CA ASP A 845 34.52 56.99 15.84
C ASP A 845 33.41 57.04 16.89
N THR A 846 32.91 55.90 17.33
CA THR A 846 31.84 55.77 18.34
C THR A 846 32.34 55.36 19.72
N LEU A 847 33.62 55.03 19.86
CA LEU A 847 34.20 54.59 21.11
C LEU A 847 34.63 55.75 21.99
N SER A 848 34.29 55.67 23.26
CA SER A 848 34.86 56.58 24.26
C SER A 848 36.35 56.28 24.46
N PRO A 849 37.19 57.24 24.94
CA PRO A 849 38.60 57.01 25.16
C PRO A 849 38.95 55.85 26.10
N LEU A 850 38.08 55.56 27.03
CA LEU A 850 38.25 54.43 27.95
C LEU A 850 37.95 53.08 27.28
N GLU A 851 36.93 53.05 26.45
CA GLU A 851 36.56 51.83 25.68
C GLU A 851 37.59 51.52 24.63
N ALA A 852 38.15 52.53 23.96
CA ALA A 852 39.24 52.35 23.00
C ALA A 852 40.52 51.84 23.70
N LEU A 853 40.83 52.31 24.90
CA LEU A 853 41.99 51.83 25.68
C LEU A 853 41.81 50.35 26.10
N ASN A 854 40.59 49.99 26.56
CA ASN A 854 40.28 48.61 26.93
C ASN A 854 40.34 47.68 25.71
N LEU A 855 39.80 48.09 24.57
CA LEU A 855 39.86 47.34 23.33
C LEU A 855 41.30 47.11 22.88
N LEU A 856 42.13 48.16 22.95
CA LEU A 856 43.57 48.02 22.63
C LEU A 856 44.29 47.05 23.57
N TYR A 857 43.89 47.06 24.85
CA TYR A 857 44.47 46.14 25.84
C TYR A 857 44.07 44.69 25.56
N GLU A 858 42.79 44.45 25.25
CA GLU A 858 42.30 43.11 24.84
C GLU A 858 42.98 42.61 23.57
N LEU A 859 43.08 43.43 22.54
CA LEU A 859 43.74 43.07 21.30
C LEU A 859 45.24 42.75 21.48
N LYS A 860 45.88 43.49 22.39
CA LYS A 860 47.29 43.25 22.74
C LYS A 860 47.50 41.98 23.53
N GLN A 861 46.56 41.61 24.43
CA GLN A 861 46.61 40.34 25.12
C GLN A 861 46.44 39.12 24.19
N LYS A 862 45.67 39.28 23.14
CA LYS A 862 45.49 38.23 22.14
C LYS A 862 46.69 38.02 21.22
N LEU A 863 47.60 38.99 21.14
CA LEU A 863 48.85 38.93 20.37
C LEU A 863 50.03 38.41 21.20
N GLN A 864 49.89 38.32 22.52
CA GLN A 864 50.86 37.69 23.43
C GLN A 864 50.56 36.21 23.64
#